data_e9e63023954d70111b3dd94c4840b789
#
_entry.id   e9e63023954d70111b3dd94c4840b789
#
_cell.length_a   1.000
_cell.length_b   1.000
_cell.length_c   1.000
_cell.angle_alpha   90.00
_cell.angle_beta   90.00
_cell.angle_gamma   90.00
#
_symmetry.space_group_name_H-M   'P 1'
#
loop_
_entity.id
_entity.type
_entity.pdbx_description
1 polymer ?
#
loop_
_entity_poly.entity_id
_entity_poly.type
_entity_poly.pdbx_seq_one_letter_code
_entity_poly.pdbx_strand_id
1 'polypeptide(L)'
;MTEKKQQHKKKRGKVQHIRGSPKKRKISGKAVFSSESIPGKMLADVKNLITDKASELKRADQKKLFLANFPYLMFAYFFNKIAWLYRVNTGATSWDKFMNTITYFELAFRNLWPSLNHMDLFWGIAGGVVVKLVIIYRTKNARKYRLGVEYGSARWGTEKDIRPYADPEFENNIILTETESLTMSSRPKNPKYARNKNILVIGGSGSGKTRFFVKPNIMQMHSSYVITDPKGTVLLEVGSMLAKGSPMTDENGKIVRDKEGKIIYEPYKIKVLNTINFKKSMHYNPFVYIRSEKDILKLVTTIIANTKGEGQQSGEDFWVKAEKLYYCALTGYIWYEGREEEKNFNTLLEMINVSEAREDDENFKNPVDLMFDELEQKDPNHFAVRQYKKYKLAAGKTAKSILISCGARLAPFDIAELRELMSYDELELDLVGDRKTALFVIISDTDDTFNFIVSIMYTQLFNLLCDRADDVYGGRLPIHVRCLLDEFANIGQIPKFEKLIATIRSREISASIILQSKSQLKAIYKDNADTIEGNCDTTLFLGGKEKTTLKEIAEILGKETIDLYNTSDTRGSQRSYGMNYQKTGKELMSQDEIAVMDGGKCILQVRGVRPFFSNKYDICKHKNYKYLSDYDKKNTFDIEKYLSTNLILKPEDEVELYQM
;
A
#
# COMPACT_ATOMS: atom_id res chain seq x y z
N MET A 1 45.83 23.10 -28.47
CA MET A 1 46.18 22.78 -29.87
C MET A 1 45.21 21.72 -30.37
N THR A 2 44.44 22.14 -31.37
CA THR A 2 43.75 21.50 -32.47
C THR A 2 42.70 20.42 -32.10
N GLU A 3 41.43 20.75 -32.13
CA GLU A 3 40.44 20.83 -33.23
C GLU A 3 40.39 19.63 -34.19
N LYS A 4 39.22 19.01 -34.28
CA LYS A 4 38.41 18.61 -35.47
C LYS A 4 37.19 17.83 -35.01
N LYS A 5 36.02 18.35 -35.04
CA LYS A 5 34.94 18.58 -36.03
C LYS A 5 34.57 17.40 -36.92
N GLN A 6 33.24 17.19 -37.00
CA GLN A 6 32.40 16.56 -38.03
C GLN A 6 32.08 15.07 -37.81
N GLN A 7 30.88 14.52 -38.08
CA GLN A 7 29.71 14.93 -38.89
C GLN A 7 28.45 14.10 -38.50
N HIS A 8 27.31 14.69 -38.73
CA HIS A 8 25.95 14.12 -38.78
C HIS A 8 25.80 12.93 -39.73
N LYS A 9 25.01 11.92 -39.34
CA LYS A 9 24.19 11.16 -40.31
C LYS A 9 22.81 10.81 -39.72
N LYS A 10 21.76 11.46 -40.29
CA LYS A 10 20.36 11.11 -40.20
C LYS A 10 20.09 9.74 -40.81
N LYS A 11 19.34 8.86 -40.14
CA LYS A 11 18.62 7.76 -40.79
C LYS A 11 17.11 7.98 -40.65
N ARG A 12 16.49 8.26 -41.80
CA ARG A 12 15.02 8.28 -42.02
C ARG A 12 14.53 6.82 -42.03
N GLY A 13 13.54 6.50 -41.19
CA GLY A 13 12.74 5.29 -41.30
C GLY A 13 11.51 5.52 -42.18
N LYS A 14 11.29 4.59 -43.11
CA LYS A 14 10.23 4.56 -44.11
C LYS A 14 8.83 4.37 -43.45
N VAL A 15 7.89 5.24 -43.85
CA VAL A 15 6.44 5.06 -43.63
C VAL A 15 5.90 4.25 -44.81
N GLN A 16 5.25 3.13 -44.55
CA GLN A 16 4.50 2.37 -45.55
C GLN A 16 3.08 2.97 -45.69
N HIS A 17 2.79 3.45 -46.90
CA HIS A 17 1.45 3.84 -47.36
C HIS A 17 0.63 2.59 -47.68
N ILE A 18 -0.52 2.44 -47.00
CA ILE A 18 -1.59 1.55 -47.43
C ILE A 18 -2.63 2.43 -48.17
N ARG A 19 -2.72 2.26 -49.50
CA ARG A 19 -3.76 2.85 -50.33
C ARG A 19 -5.06 2.04 -50.22
N GLY A 20 -6.13 2.67 -49.68
CA GLY A 20 -7.51 2.20 -49.82
C GLY A 20 -8.31 3.22 -50.65
N SER A 21 -8.89 2.77 -51.74
CA SER A 21 -9.67 3.55 -52.70
C SER A 21 -10.99 4.06 -52.13
N PRO A 22 -11.50 5.26 -52.58
CA PRO A 22 -12.75 5.82 -52.08
C PRO A 22 -13.96 5.30 -52.85
N LYS A 23 -14.91 4.68 -52.13
CA LYS A 23 -16.27 4.43 -52.66
C LYS A 23 -17.08 5.74 -52.67
N LYS A 24 -17.50 6.14 -53.85
CA LYS A 24 -18.44 7.26 -54.12
C LYS A 24 -19.77 7.01 -53.39
N ARG A 25 -20.17 7.88 -52.47
CA ARG A 25 -21.54 8.00 -51.98
C ARG A 25 -22.21 9.22 -52.59
N LYS A 26 -23.39 8.97 -53.17
CA LYS A 26 -24.29 9.99 -53.77
C LYS A 26 -24.74 10.99 -52.73
N ILE A 27 -24.58 12.26 -53.00
CA ILE A 27 -25.08 13.39 -52.22
C ILE A 27 -26.54 13.66 -52.63
N SER A 28 -27.48 13.41 -51.70
CA SER A 28 -28.83 13.95 -51.79
C SER A 28 -28.85 15.24 -50.97
N GLY A 29 -29.19 16.37 -51.63
CA GLY A 29 -29.13 17.68 -50.99
C GLY A 29 -30.21 17.84 -49.91
N LYS A 30 -29.74 18.00 -48.67
CA LYS A 30 -30.42 18.77 -47.63
C LYS A 30 -29.32 19.61 -46.99
N ALA A 31 -29.50 20.92 -46.95
CA ALA A 31 -28.58 21.85 -46.34
C ALA A 31 -28.37 21.47 -44.87
N VAL A 32 -27.20 20.87 -44.58
CA VAL A 32 -26.75 20.57 -43.21
C VAL A 32 -25.92 21.77 -42.75
N PHE A 33 -26.40 22.50 -41.76
CA PHE A 33 -25.57 23.46 -41.03
C PHE A 33 -24.34 22.71 -40.51
N SER A 34 -23.15 23.14 -40.94
CA SER A 34 -21.91 22.50 -40.53
C SER A 34 -21.74 22.67 -39.02
N SER A 35 -21.30 21.59 -38.34
CA SER A 35 -21.08 21.55 -36.90
C SER A 35 -20.00 22.51 -36.37
N GLU A 36 -19.34 23.24 -37.26
CA GLU A 36 -18.28 24.19 -36.92
C GLU A 36 -18.72 25.65 -36.83
N SER A 37 -19.95 25.98 -37.27
CA SER A 37 -20.50 27.32 -37.09
C SER A 37 -20.98 27.53 -35.63
N ILE A 38 -20.82 28.75 -35.12
CA ILE A 38 -21.29 29.12 -33.76
C ILE A 38 -22.73 28.74 -33.48
N PRO A 39 -23.68 28.93 -34.46
CA PRO A 39 -25.08 28.46 -34.34
C PRO A 39 -25.17 26.90 -34.30
N GLY A 40 -24.34 26.19 -35.08
CA GLY A 40 -24.35 24.71 -35.11
C GLY A 40 -23.89 24.05 -33.82
N LYS A 41 -22.89 24.61 -33.19
CA LYS A 41 -22.43 24.15 -31.85
C LYS A 41 -23.50 24.43 -30.78
N MET A 42 -24.15 25.57 -30.85
CA MET A 42 -25.23 25.95 -29.94
C MET A 42 -26.44 25.01 -30.06
N LEU A 43 -26.81 24.62 -31.27
CA LEU A 43 -27.91 23.68 -31.54
C LEU A 43 -27.56 22.25 -31.09
N ALA A 44 -26.31 21.80 -31.29
CA ALA A 44 -25.83 20.49 -30.82
C ALA A 44 -25.78 20.42 -29.29
N ASP A 45 -25.29 21.48 -28.64
CA ASP A 45 -25.27 21.59 -27.19
C ASP A 45 -26.67 21.62 -26.58
N VAL A 46 -27.61 22.31 -27.19
CA VAL A 46 -29.02 22.31 -26.75
C VAL A 46 -29.66 20.93 -26.92
N LYS A 47 -29.39 20.23 -28.04
CA LYS A 47 -29.91 18.89 -28.30
C LYS A 47 -29.38 17.87 -27.28
N ASN A 48 -28.09 17.92 -26.98
CA ASN A 48 -27.47 17.05 -25.95
C ASN A 48 -28.02 17.36 -24.55
N LEU A 49 -28.21 18.64 -24.23
CA LEU A 49 -28.80 19.08 -22.97
C LEU A 49 -30.23 18.60 -22.74
N ILE A 50 -31.03 18.57 -23.84
CA ILE A 50 -32.43 18.09 -23.85
C ILE A 50 -32.46 16.56 -23.64
N THR A 51 -31.56 15.82 -24.31
CA THR A 51 -31.50 14.35 -24.20
C THR A 51 -30.99 13.90 -22.82
N ASP A 52 -29.98 14.54 -22.24
CA ASP A 52 -29.48 14.23 -20.91
C ASP A 52 -30.53 14.53 -19.82
N LYS A 53 -31.23 15.67 -19.93
CA LYS A 53 -32.31 16.00 -18.99
C LYS A 53 -33.56 15.15 -19.14
N ALA A 54 -33.88 14.66 -20.33
CA ALA A 54 -35.02 13.75 -20.51
C ALA A 54 -34.80 12.39 -19.81
N SER A 55 -33.55 11.94 -19.68
CA SER A 55 -33.19 10.74 -18.89
C SER A 55 -33.25 10.96 -17.39
N GLU A 56 -32.88 12.16 -16.92
CA GLU A 56 -32.99 12.56 -15.50
C GLU A 56 -34.44 12.77 -15.06
N LEU A 57 -35.30 13.30 -15.94
CA LEU A 57 -36.72 13.53 -15.68
C LEU A 57 -37.52 12.26 -15.40
N LYS A 58 -37.14 11.11 -15.94
CA LYS A 58 -37.78 9.81 -15.67
C LYS A 58 -37.54 9.28 -14.24
N ARG A 59 -36.60 9.86 -13.50
CA ARG A 59 -36.21 9.45 -12.14
C ARG A 59 -36.44 10.52 -11.06
N ALA A 60 -36.90 11.72 -11.44
CA ALA A 60 -37.01 12.82 -10.50
C ALA A 60 -38.38 12.85 -9.79
N ASP A 61 -38.33 13.09 -8.48
CA ASP A 61 -39.51 13.37 -7.65
C ASP A 61 -40.29 14.60 -8.22
N GLN A 62 -41.56 14.41 -8.55
CA GLN A 62 -42.39 15.46 -9.19
C GLN A 62 -42.43 16.78 -8.41
N LYS A 63 -42.36 16.71 -7.04
CA LYS A 63 -42.31 17.91 -6.18
C LYS A 63 -41.01 18.71 -6.38
N LYS A 64 -39.87 18.02 -6.52
CA LYS A 64 -38.58 18.68 -6.76
C LYS A 64 -38.52 19.29 -8.15
N LEU A 65 -39.16 18.65 -9.15
CA LEU A 65 -39.24 19.15 -10.51
C LEU A 65 -40.09 20.44 -10.58
N PHE A 66 -41.21 20.47 -9.89
CA PHE A 66 -42.08 21.66 -9.82
C PHE A 66 -41.34 22.82 -9.15
N LEU A 67 -40.72 22.59 -8.02
CA LEU A 67 -39.99 23.62 -7.26
C LEU A 67 -38.85 24.23 -8.09
N ALA A 68 -38.12 23.39 -8.83
CA ALA A 68 -37.01 23.84 -9.69
C ALA A 68 -37.47 24.66 -10.90
N ASN A 69 -38.72 24.48 -11.37
CA ASN A 69 -39.24 25.18 -12.51
C ASN A 69 -40.17 26.35 -12.14
N PHE A 70 -40.57 26.47 -10.88
CA PHE A 70 -41.50 27.49 -10.41
C PHE A 70 -41.08 28.92 -10.78
N PRO A 71 -39.83 29.37 -10.68
CA PRO A 71 -39.42 30.70 -11.09
C PRO A 71 -39.70 30.96 -12.59
N TYR A 72 -39.47 29.95 -13.43
CA TYR A 72 -39.69 30.07 -14.87
C TYR A 72 -41.15 30.10 -15.26
N LEU A 73 -42.02 29.47 -14.48
CA LEU A 73 -43.48 29.58 -14.63
C LEU A 73 -43.97 31.01 -14.27
N MET A 74 -43.33 31.64 -13.26
CA MET A 74 -43.62 33.05 -12.98
C MET A 74 -43.22 33.97 -14.13
N PHE A 75 -42.06 33.73 -14.76
CA PHE A 75 -41.68 34.47 -15.96
C PHE A 75 -42.62 34.21 -17.13
N ALA A 76 -43.07 32.98 -17.35
CA ALA A 76 -44.02 32.63 -18.37
C ALA A 76 -45.35 33.37 -18.15
N TYR A 77 -45.84 33.43 -16.92
CA TYR A 77 -47.00 34.24 -16.55
C TYR A 77 -46.79 35.73 -16.83
N PHE A 78 -45.64 36.27 -16.47
CA PHE A 78 -45.30 37.66 -16.73
C PHE A 78 -45.32 38.02 -18.24
N PHE A 79 -44.69 37.19 -19.07
CA PHE A 79 -44.69 37.38 -20.52
C PHE A 79 -46.08 37.18 -21.14
N ASN A 80 -46.90 36.29 -20.59
CA ASN A 80 -48.30 36.13 -21.02
C ASN A 80 -49.10 37.42 -20.80
N LYS A 81 -48.89 38.08 -19.65
CA LYS A 81 -49.55 39.37 -19.33
C LYS A 81 -49.09 40.50 -20.24
N ILE A 82 -47.81 40.56 -20.56
CA ILE A 82 -47.29 41.55 -21.52
C ILE A 82 -47.86 41.31 -22.93
N ALA A 83 -47.90 40.07 -23.39
CA ALA A 83 -48.45 39.70 -24.67
C ALA A 83 -49.96 40.07 -24.77
N TRP A 84 -50.75 39.81 -23.71
CA TRP A 84 -52.11 40.22 -23.59
C TRP A 84 -52.26 41.74 -23.71
N LEU A 85 -51.47 42.51 -22.99
CA LEU A 85 -51.53 43.98 -23.02
C LEU A 85 -51.15 44.52 -24.39
N TYR A 86 -50.08 43.97 -25.03
CA TYR A 86 -49.72 44.34 -26.41
C TYR A 86 -50.80 44.07 -27.43
N ARG A 87 -51.56 42.97 -27.28
CA ARG A 87 -52.64 42.61 -28.14
C ARG A 87 -53.85 43.55 -27.99
N VAL A 88 -54.15 43.95 -26.76
CA VAL A 88 -55.31 44.78 -26.43
C VAL A 88 -55.06 46.27 -26.70
N ASN A 89 -53.81 46.73 -26.58
CA ASN A 89 -53.45 48.13 -26.81
C ASN A 89 -53.69 48.52 -28.29
N THR A 90 -54.18 49.74 -28.51
CA THR A 90 -54.33 50.37 -29.80
C THR A 90 -53.15 51.28 -30.11
N GLY A 91 -52.70 51.31 -31.36
CA GLY A 91 -51.64 52.21 -31.84
C GLY A 91 -51.62 52.23 -33.35
N ALA A 92 -51.25 53.37 -33.93
CA ALA A 92 -51.20 53.58 -35.39
C ALA A 92 -50.14 52.70 -36.07
N THR A 93 -49.02 52.48 -35.37
CA THR A 93 -47.92 51.62 -35.83
C THR A 93 -47.60 50.52 -34.77
N SER A 94 -46.87 49.47 -35.18
CA SER A 94 -46.39 48.43 -34.22
C SER A 94 -45.47 49.02 -33.13
N TRP A 95 -44.75 50.09 -33.42
CA TRP A 95 -43.94 50.82 -32.53
C TRP A 95 -44.74 51.56 -31.44
N ASP A 96 -45.81 52.22 -31.83
CA ASP A 96 -46.72 52.92 -30.92
C ASP A 96 -47.43 51.93 -30.02
N LYS A 97 -47.81 50.76 -30.51
CA LYS A 97 -48.30 49.66 -29.65
C LYS A 97 -47.32 49.22 -28.60
N PHE A 98 -46.04 49.10 -28.98
CA PHE A 98 -45.02 48.73 -28.11
C PHE A 98 -44.76 49.78 -27.01
N MET A 99 -44.65 51.02 -27.38
CA MET A 99 -44.51 52.15 -26.48
C MET A 99 -45.71 52.30 -25.52
N ASN A 100 -46.91 52.15 -26.00
CA ASN A 100 -48.13 52.15 -25.20
C ASN A 100 -48.15 50.96 -24.22
N THR A 101 -47.61 49.79 -24.60
CA THR A 101 -47.49 48.64 -23.70
C THR A 101 -46.53 48.91 -22.56
N ILE A 102 -45.44 49.62 -22.80
CA ILE A 102 -44.49 50.03 -21.75
C ILE A 102 -45.12 51.10 -20.87
N THR A 103 -45.77 52.11 -21.45
CA THR A 103 -46.35 53.24 -20.72
C THR A 103 -47.49 52.79 -19.79
N TYR A 104 -48.34 51.87 -20.29
CA TYR A 104 -49.50 51.37 -19.54
C TYR A 104 -49.26 49.99 -18.90
N PHE A 105 -48.04 49.69 -18.60
CA PHE A 105 -47.63 48.38 -18.08
C PHE A 105 -48.43 47.90 -16.86
N GLU A 106 -48.79 48.81 -15.99
CA GLU A 106 -49.58 48.53 -14.78
C GLU A 106 -50.96 47.90 -15.12
N LEU A 107 -51.54 48.20 -16.25
CA LEU A 107 -52.83 47.63 -16.66
C LEU A 107 -52.78 46.13 -16.89
N ALA A 108 -51.61 45.60 -17.27
CA ALA A 108 -51.41 44.15 -17.46
C ALA A 108 -51.75 43.36 -16.18
N PHE A 109 -51.51 43.92 -14.99
CA PHE A 109 -51.64 43.24 -13.69
C PHE A 109 -52.89 43.66 -12.87
N ARG A 110 -53.75 44.50 -13.45
CA ARG A 110 -55.06 44.85 -12.87
C ARG A 110 -55.96 43.62 -12.70
N ASN A 111 -55.88 42.68 -13.63
CA ASN A 111 -56.51 41.37 -13.53
C ASN A 111 -55.43 40.34 -13.34
N LEU A 112 -55.47 39.54 -12.26
CA LEU A 112 -54.45 38.54 -11.91
C LEU A 112 -54.58 37.24 -12.74
N TRP A 113 -55.69 36.98 -13.42
CA TRP A 113 -55.88 35.79 -14.22
C TRP A 113 -55.04 35.84 -15.52
N PRO A 114 -54.33 34.74 -15.89
CA PRO A 114 -53.59 34.69 -17.16
C PRO A 114 -54.53 34.75 -18.35
N SER A 115 -54.08 35.31 -19.45
CA SER A 115 -54.81 35.26 -20.71
C SER A 115 -54.77 33.83 -21.27
N LEU A 116 -55.95 33.29 -21.61
CA LEU A 116 -56.10 31.97 -22.23
C LEU A 116 -56.04 32.01 -23.75
N ASN A 117 -55.79 33.19 -24.36
CA ASN A 117 -55.65 33.32 -25.83
C ASN A 117 -54.37 32.56 -26.27
N HIS A 118 -54.48 31.80 -27.35
CA HIS A 118 -53.37 30.94 -27.85
C HIS A 118 -52.09 31.71 -28.14
N MET A 119 -52.19 32.93 -28.69
CA MET A 119 -50.99 33.75 -28.98
C MET A 119 -50.35 34.28 -27.69
N ASP A 120 -51.12 34.69 -26.71
CA ASP A 120 -50.60 35.19 -25.42
C ASP A 120 -49.96 34.06 -24.62
N LEU A 121 -50.53 32.84 -24.66
CA LEU A 121 -49.97 31.65 -24.09
C LEU A 121 -48.66 31.26 -24.76
N PHE A 122 -48.62 31.31 -26.11
CA PHE A 122 -47.40 31.01 -26.85
C PHE A 122 -46.25 31.94 -26.46
N TRP A 123 -46.49 33.26 -26.47
CA TRP A 123 -45.46 34.24 -26.08
C TRP A 123 -45.08 34.13 -24.60
N GLY A 124 -46.02 33.80 -23.75
CA GLY A 124 -45.75 33.51 -22.32
C GLY A 124 -44.78 32.35 -22.12
N ILE A 125 -45.11 31.21 -22.75
CA ILE A 125 -44.27 30.00 -22.68
C ILE A 125 -42.90 30.25 -23.31
N ALA A 126 -42.88 30.87 -24.50
CA ALA A 126 -41.64 31.19 -25.22
C ALA A 126 -40.72 32.09 -24.37
N GLY A 127 -41.27 33.13 -23.74
CA GLY A 127 -40.51 34.00 -22.82
C GLY A 127 -39.94 33.24 -21.62
N GLY A 128 -40.73 32.40 -20.99
CA GLY A 128 -40.25 31.55 -19.88
C GLY A 128 -39.14 30.59 -20.29
N VAL A 129 -39.24 29.98 -21.47
CA VAL A 129 -38.22 29.10 -22.04
C VAL A 129 -36.94 29.87 -22.36
N VAL A 130 -37.03 31.06 -22.97
CA VAL A 130 -35.88 31.92 -23.28
C VAL A 130 -35.15 32.30 -22.00
N VAL A 131 -35.83 32.74 -20.96
CA VAL A 131 -35.24 33.07 -19.66
C VAL A 131 -34.52 31.87 -19.09
N LYS A 132 -35.15 30.69 -19.15
CA LYS A 132 -34.52 29.43 -18.68
C LYS A 132 -33.24 29.10 -19.44
N LEU A 133 -33.28 29.22 -20.78
CA LEU A 133 -32.10 28.97 -21.64
C LEU A 133 -30.97 29.97 -21.34
N VAL A 134 -31.28 31.24 -21.16
CA VAL A 134 -30.30 32.28 -20.81
C VAL A 134 -29.66 31.99 -19.43
N ILE A 135 -30.47 31.62 -18.45
CA ILE A 135 -29.94 31.27 -17.13
C ILE A 135 -29.06 30.00 -17.20
N ILE A 136 -29.48 28.96 -17.92
CA ILE A 136 -28.69 27.76 -18.14
C ILE A 136 -27.36 28.09 -18.84
N TYR A 137 -27.41 28.93 -19.88
CA TYR A 137 -26.22 29.37 -20.60
C TYR A 137 -25.25 30.14 -19.67
N ARG A 138 -25.78 31.12 -18.92
CA ARG A 138 -24.97 31.89 -17.96
C ARG A 138 -24.35 31.01 -16.83
N THR A 139 -25.14 30.07 -16.29
CA THR A 139 -24.63 29.18 -15.26
C THR A 139 -23.59 28.20 -15.81
N LYS A 140 -23.73 27.72 -17.05
CA LYS A 140 -22.77 26.84 -17.70
C LYS A 140 -21.46 27.55 -18.05
N ASN A 141 -21.55 28.82 -18.44
CA ASN A 141 -20.40 29.67 -18.80
C ASN A 141 -19.91 30.59 -17.65
N ALA A 142 -20.50 30.49 -16.48
CA ALA A 142 -20.05 31.24 -15.32
C ALA A 142 -18.62 30.79 -14.95
N ARG A 143 -17.69 31.74 -14.85
CA ARG A 143 -16.35 31.47 -14.34
C ARG A 143 -16.50 30.86 -12.95
N LYS A 144 -15.96 29.65 -12.79
CA LYS A 144 -15.99 28.95 -11.49
C LYS A 144 -14.95 29.62 -10.59
N TYR A 145 -15.37 30.59 -9.80
CA TYR A 145 -14.55 31.14 -8.72
C TYR A 145 -14.60 30.17 -7.55
N ARG A 146 -13.46 29.63 -7.17
CA ARG A 146 -13.31 28.80 -5.96
C ARG A 146 -12.93 29.72 -4.81
N LEU A 147 -13.88 30.47 -4.28
CA LEU A 147 -13.63 31.39 -3.16
C LEU A 147 -13.12 30.63 -1.94
N GLY A 148 -11.97 31.08 -1.43
CA GLY A 148 -11.32 30.51 -0.24
C GLY A 148 -10.47 29.25 -0.50
N VAL A 149 -10.40 28.78 -1.77
CA VAL A 149 -9.61 27.60 -2.16
C VAL A 149 -8.90 27.82 -3.51
N GLU A 150 -8.60 29.07 -3.85
CA GLU A 150 -8.01 29.47 -5.14
C GLU A 150 -6.64 28.84 -5.36
N TYR A 151 -5.82 28.76 -4.30
CA TYR A 151 -4.44 28.27 -4.34
C TYR A 151 -4.30 26.88 -3.73
N GLY A 152 -5.29 26.40 -3.00
CA GLY A 152 -5.28 25.08 -2.39
C GLY A 152 -6.44 24.90 -1.41
N SER A 153 -6.86 23.64 -1.24
CA SER A 153 -7.96 23.25 -0.35
C SER A 153 -7.48 22.34 0.78
N ALA A 154 -6.17 22.31 1.05
CA ALA A 154 -5.63 21.50 2.14
C ALA A 154 -6.21 21.97 3.48
N ARG A 155 -6.49 21.04 4.34
CA ARG A 155 -6.90 21.26 5.74
C ARG A 155 -6.61 20.02 6.56
N TRP A 156 -6.45 20.17 7.83
CA TRP A 156 -6.38 19.05 8.75
C TRP A 156 -7.72 18.28 8.80
N GLY A 157 -7.62 16.99 8.95
CA GLY A 157 -8.75 16.09 9.17
C GLY A 157 -9.39 16.30 10.53
N THR A 158 -10.63 15.85 10.66
CA THR A 158 -11.41 15.86 11.88
C THR A 158 -11.89 14.44 12.18
N GLU A 159 -12.37 14.20 13.40
CA GLU A 159 -12.98 12.92 13.78
C GLU A 159 -14.05 12.44 12.79
N LYS A 160 -14.82 13.37 12.21
CA LYS A 160 -15.86 13.04 11.20
C LYS A 160 -15.27 12.46 9.91
N ASP A 161 -14.03 12.85 9.56
CA ASP A 161 -13.36 12.38 8.34
C ASP A 161 -12.87 10.93 8.51
N ILE A 162 -12.40 10.52 9.71
CA ILE A 162 -11.86 9.17 9.98
C ILE A 162 -12.91 8.17 10.48
N ARG A 163 -13.95 8.63 11.17
CA ARG A 163 -14.97 7.77 11.78
C ARG A 163 -15.56 6.69 10.84
N PRO A 164 -15.78 6.93 9.53
CA PRO A 164 -16.29 5.89 8.63
C PRO A 164 -15.30 4.75 8.36
N TYR A 165 -14.03 4.92 8.71
CA TYR A 165 -12.95 3.96 8.49
C TYR A 165 -12.58 3.17 9.74
N ALA A 166 -13.08 3.57 10.89
CA ALA A 166 -12.87 2.91 12.18
C ALA A 166 -14.03 1.96 12.50
N ASP A 167 -13.74 0.90 13.26
CA ASP A 167 -14.73 0.03 13.84
C ASP A 167 -15.24 0.65 15.15
N PRO A 168 -16.54 0.56 15.48
CA PRO A 168 -17.07 1.01 16.77
C PRO A 168 -16.41 0.33 17.98
N GLU A 169 -16.06 -0.94 17.85
CA GLU A 169 -15.34 -1.72 18.85
C GLU A 169 -13.85 -1.37 18.79
N PHE A 170 -13.28 -0.84 19.88
CA PHE A 170 -11.89 -0.40 19.93
C PHE A 170 -10.90 -1.53 19.58
N GLU A 171 -11.19 -2.74 20.07
CA GLU A 171 -10.36 -3.93 19.87
C GLU A 171 -10.26 -4.39 18.42
N ASN A 172 -11.23 -4.05 17.58
CA ASN A 172 -11.27 -4.42 16.16
C ASN A 172 -10.53 -3.44 15.26
N ASN A 173 -9.71 -2.57 15.85
CA ASN A 173 -9.02 -1.53 15.10
C ASN A 173 -7.50 -1.68 15.16
N ILE A 174 -6.86 -1.18 14.11
CA ILE A 174 -5.45 -0.81 14.11
C ILE A 174 -5.34 0.56 14.76
N ILE A 175 -4.53 0.70 15.78
CA ILE A 175 -4.24 1.96 16.44
C ILE A 175 -3.22 2.72 15.61
N LEU A 176 -3.58 3.93 15.15
CA LEU A 176 -2.71 4.79 14.35
C LEU A 176 -2.17 5.95 15.18
N THR A 177 -3.05 6.63 15.90
CA THR A 177 -2.74 7.76 16.76
C THR A 177 -3.61 7.70 18.02
N GLU A 178 -3.63 8.73 18.83
CA GLU A 178 -4.51 8.78 20.02
C GLU A 178 -6.00 8.76 19.66
N THR A 179 -6.38 9.37 18.54
CA THR A 179 -7.78 9.58 18.14
C THR A 179 -8.15 8.87 16.84
N GLU A 180 -7.18 8.56 15.99
CA GLU A 180 -7.42 7.92 14.70
C GLU A 180 -7.08 6.44 14.73
N SER A 181 -7.98 5.64 14.17
CA SER A 181 -7.83 4.19 14.04
C SER A 181 -8.40 3.69 12.72
N LEU A 182 -8.03 2.47 12.32
CA LEU A 182 -8.49 1.84 11.09
C LEU A 182 -9.05 0.45 11.40
N THR A 183 -10.28 0.18 10.95
CA THR A 183 -10.92 -1.13 11.17
C THR A 183 -10.13 -2.29 10.61
N MET A 184 -10.08 -3.42 11.32
CA MET A 184 -9.54 -4.68 10.83
C MET A 184 -10.45 -5.37 9.79
N SER A 185 -11.71 -4.96 9.67
CA SER A 185 -12.60 -5.53 8.65
C SER A 185 -12.09 -5.24 7.24
N SER A 186 -11.83 -6.30 6.48
CA SER A 186 -11.44 -6.19 5.06
C SER A 186 -12.64 -5.90 4.16
N ARG A 187 -13.88 -6.09 4.65
CA ARG A 187 -15.14 -5.87 3.95
C ARG A 187 -16.11 -5.02 4.78
N PRO A 188 -15.87 -3.72 4.92
CA PRO A 188 -16.83 -2.84 5.60
C PRO A 188 -18.15 -2.83 4.83
N LYS A 189 -19.26 -2.53 5.54
CA LYS A 189 -20.62 -2.46 4.95
C LYS A 189 -20.69 -1.60 3.69
N ASN A 190 -19.89 -0.52 3.63
CA ASN A 190 -19.76 0.30 2.44
C ASN A 190 -18.34 0.15 1.85
N PRO A 191 -18.20 -0.46 0.66
CA PRO A 191 -16.89 -0.69 0.01
C PRO A 191 -16.07 0.58 -0.24
N LYS A 192 -16.70 1.75 -0.29
CA LYS A 192 -16.03 3.05 -0.42
C LYS A 192 -14.99 3.28 0.72
N TYR A 193 -15.25 2.74 1.90
CA TYR A 193 -14.40 2.91 3.08
C TYR A 193 -13.40 1.77 3.27
N ALA A 194 -13.38 0.78 2.37
CA ALA A 194 -12.39 -0.28 2.42
C ALA A 194 -10.98 0.27 2.15
N ARG A 195 -10.05 0.04 3.09
CA ARG A 195 -8.63 0.36 2.95
C ARG A 195 -7.81 -0.91 3.12
N ASN A 196 -6.63 -0.97 2.50
CA ASN A 196 -5.70 -2.02 2.83
C ASN A 196 -5.14 -1.78 4.25
N LYS A 197 -4.56 -2.80 4.84
CA LYS A 197 -3.99 -2.76 6.19
C LYS A 197 -2.47 -2.59 6.16
N ASN A 198 -1.90 -2.35 4.96
CA ASN A 198 -0.49 -2.04 4.83
C ASN A 198 -0.25 -0.60 5.27
N ILE A 199 0.73 -0.43 6.13
CA ILE A 199 1.03 0.84 6.79
C ILE A 199 2.51 1.15 6.63
N LEU A 200 2.84 2.35 6.21
CA LEU A 200 4.20 2.88 6.23
C LEU A 200 4.36 3.75 7.48
N VAL A 201 5.22 3.34 8.38
CA VAL A 201 5.56 4.10 9.59
C VAL A 201 6.97 4.66 9.45
N ILE A 202 7.10 5.97 9.56
CA ILE A 202 8.38 6.66 9.43
C ILE A 202 8.66 7.42 10.71
N GLY A 203 9.85 7.18 11.28
CA GLY A 203 10.26 7.91 12.48
C GLY A 203 11.74 7.74 12.75
N GLY A 204 12.44 8.83 12.96
CA GLY A 204 13.85 8.84 13.29
C GLY A 204 14.18 8.03 14.56
N SER A 205 15.46 7.85 14.86
CA SER A 205 15.87 7.22 16.10
C SER A 205 15.29 7.99 17.30
N GLY A 206 14.75 7.26 18.29
CA GLY A 206 14.11 7.87 19.47
C GLY A 206 12.70 8.45 19.22
N SER A 207 12.14 8.37 18.02
CA SER A 207 10.77 8.85 17.76
C SER A 207 9.67 8.01 18.43
N GLY A 208 10.02 6.86 18.98
CA GLY A 208 9.12 5.98 19.71
C GLY A 208 8.28 5.05 18.83
N LYS A 209 8.77 4.64 17.65
CA LYS A 209 8.11 3.71 16.73
C LYS A 209 7.55 2.48 17.46
N THR A 210 8.38 1.82 18.23
CA THR A 210 8.01 0.62 18.99
C THR A 210 6.97 0.93 20.08
N ARG A 211 7.16 2.02 20.85
CA ARG A 211 6.29 2.40 21.97
C ARG A 211 4.90 2.89 21.50
N PHE A 212 4.85 3.73 20.46
CA PHE A 212 3.61 4.40 20.06
C PHE A 212 2.84 3.66 18.95
N PHE A 213 3.49 2.71 18.25
CA PHE A 213 2.83 1.97 17.17
C PHE A 213 2.91 0.45 17.32
N VAL A 214 4.11 -0.13 17.49
CA VAL A 214 4.28 -1.60 17.50
C VAL A 214 3.55 -2.23 18.69
N LYS A 215 3.92 -1.84 19.92
CA LYS A 215 3.34 -2.41 21.15
C LYS A 215 1.82 -2.20 21.25
N PRO A 216 1.25 -0.99 21.03
CA PRO A 216 -0.20 -0.81 21.08
C PRO A 216 -0.96 -1.73 20.13
N ASN A 217 -0.41 -1.96 18.93
CA ASN A 217 -1.03 -2.84 17.95
C ASN A 217 -0.93 -4.33 18.28
N ILE A 218 0.15 -4.76 18.96
CA ILE A 218 0.25 -6.13 19.50
C ILE A 218 -0.75 -6.31 20.65
N MET A 219 -0.93 -5.29 21.50
CA MET A 219 -1.85 -5.32 22.62
C MET A 219 -3.33 -5.47 22.23
N GLN A 220 -3.69 -5.18 20.97
CA GLN A 220 -5.03 -5.42 20.44
C GLN A 220 -5.38 -6.92 20.36
N MET A 221 -4.41 -7.81 20.16
CA MET A 221 -4.56 -9.27 20.20
C MET A 221 -5.64 -9.84 19.26
N HIS A 222 -5.94 -9.15 18.16
CA HIS A 222 -6.98 -9.55 17.19
C HIS A 222 -6.48 -10.38 16.01
N SER A 223 -5.16 -10.55 15.84
CA SER A 223 -4.52 -11.17 14.68
C SER A 223 -3.40 -12.11 15.12
N SER A 224 -2.91 -12.94 14.22
CA SER A 224 -1.56 -13.47 14.33
C SER A 224 -0.56 -12.38 14.01
N TYR A 225 0.59 -12.40 14.64
CA TYR A 225 1.62 -11.38 14.50
C TYR A 225 2.94 -11.99 14.07
N VAL A 226 3.60 -11.35 13.11
CA VAL A 226 5.01 -11.60 12.78
C VAL A 226 5.75 -10.29 13.04
N ILE A 227 6.65 -10.30 14.01
CA ILE A 227 7.23 -9.09 14.57
C ILE A 227 8.73 -9.14 14.36
N THR A 228 9.29 -8.22 13.57
CA THR A 228 10.73 -7.97 13.62
C THR A 228 11.04 -7.17 14.88
N ASP A 229 11.92 -7.70 15.71
CA ASP A 229 12.27 -7.14 17.03
C ASP A 229 13.76 -6.83 17.09
N PRO A 230 14.19 -5.62 16.69
CA PRO A 230 15.58 -5.20 16.85
C PRO A 230 15.94 -5.19 18.34
N LYS A 231 16.82 -6.09 18.77
CA LYS A 231 17.29 -6.27 20.18
C LYS A 231 16.53 -7.27 21.04
N GLY A 232 15.36 -7.80 20.63
CA GLY A 232 14.58 -8.74 21.42
C GLY A 232 13.80 -8.13 22.58
N THR A 233 13.71 -6.81 22.66
CA THR A 233 13.03 -6.11 23.77
C THR A 233 11.52 -6.22 23.71
N VAL A 234 10.94 -6.25 22.50
CA VAL A 234 9.50 -6.37 22.32
C VAL A 234 9.00 -7.71 22.86
N LEU A 235 9.70 -8.81 22.56
CA LEU A 235 9.36 -10.13 23.09
C LEU A 235 9.35 -10.13 24.61
N LEU A 236 10.40 -9.60 25.25
CA LEU A 236 10.49 -9.54 26.72
C LEU A 236 9.34 -8.75 27.34
N GLU A 237 8.87 -7.71 26.65
CA GLU A 237 7.86 -6.79 27.17
C GLU A 237 6.42 -7.28 26.96
N VAL A 238 6.10 -7.94 25.83
CA VAL A 238 4.73 -8.35 25.50
C VAL A 238 4.50 -9.85 25.53
N GLY A 239 5.56 -10.66 25.61
CA GLY A 239 5.49 -12.13 25.49
C GLY A 239 4.59 -12.78 26.53
N SER A 240 4.69 -12.37 27.80
CA SER A 240 3.84 -12.89 28.87
C SER A 240 2.35 -12.60 28.66
N MET A 241 2.01 -11.41 28.11
CA MET A 241 0.64 -11.07 27.74
C MET A 241 0.12 -12.00 26.63
N LEU A 242 0.93 -12.26 25.61
CA LEU A 242 0.55 -13.13 24.49
C LEU A 242 0.46 -14.60 24.91
N ALA A 243 1.38 -15.06 25.78
CA ALA A 243 1.33 -16.41 26.36
C ALA A 243 0.07 -16.63 27.20
N LYS A 244 -0.43 -15.61 27.91
CA LYS A 244 -1.71 -15.64 28.60
C LYS A 244 -2.88 -15.69 27.60
N GLY A 245 -2.81 -14.95 26.52
CA GLY A 245 -3.81 -14.88 25.47
C GLY A 245 -4.96 -13.92 25.72
N SER A 246 -5.90 -13.91 24.76
CA SER A 246 -7.15 -13.15 24.84
C SER A 246 -8.27 -13.98 25.45
N PRO A 247 -9.28 -13.37 26.13
CA PRO A 247 -10.47 -14.09 26.53
C PRO A 247 -11.12 -14.79 25.34
N MET A 248 -11.40 -16.07 25.48
CA MET A 248 -12.11 -16.83 24.46
C MET A 248 -13.56 -16.36 24.39
N THR A 249 -14.08 -16.18 23.17
CA THR A 249 -15.47 -15.79 22.93
C THR A 249 -16.20 -16.88 22.16
N ASP A 250 -17.51 -17.06 22.46
CA ASP A 250 -18.39 -17.95 21.69
C ASP A 250 -18.79 -17.30 20.35
N GLU A 251 -19.57 -18.03 19.55
CA GLU A 251 -20.09 -17.57 18.24
C GLU A 251 -20.93 -16.29 18.34
N ASN A 252 -21.45 -15.97 19.53
CA ASN A 252 -22.25 -14.77 19.81
C ASN A 252 -21.39 -13.62 20.38
N GLY A 253 -20.07 -13.80 20.48
CA GLY A 253 -19.15 -12.79 21.04
C GLY A 253 -19.15 -12.70 22.57
N LYS A 254 -19.76 -13.65 23.30
CA LYS A 254 -19.74 -13.69 24.77
C LYS A 254 -18.50 -14.40 25.28
N ILE A 255 -17.89 -13.87 26.35
CA ILE A 255 -16.73 -14.46 27.00
C ILE A 255 -17.10 -15.84 27.56
N VAL A 256 -16.34 -16.87 27.13
CA VAL A 256 -16.48 -18.24 27.60
C VAL A 256 -15.85 -18.37 28.99
N ARG A 257 -16.57 -19.07 29.89
CA ARG A 257 -16.12 -19.35 31.25
C ARG A 257 -16.11 -20.83 31.50
N ASP A 258 -15.22 -21.29 32.35
CA ASP A 258 -15.20 -22.68 32.82
C ASP A 258 -16.33 -22.98 33.80
N LYS A 259 -16.38 -24.23 34.26
CA LYS A 259 -17.39 -24.68 35.25
C LYS A 259 -17.32 -23.94 36.60
N GLU A 260 -16.17 -23.33 36.88
CA GLU A 260 -15.90 -22.56 38.11
C GLU A 260 -16.18 -21.06 37.90
N GLY A 261 -16.62 -20.63 36.71
CA GLY A 261 -16.91 -19.23 36.37
C GLY A 261 -15.68 -18.39 35.99
N LYS A 262 -14.49 -19.01 35.90
CA LYS A 262 -13.26 -18.32 35.45
C LYS A 262 -13.25 -18.14 33.94
N ILE A 263 -12.67 -17.03 33.47
CA ILE A 263 -12.52 -16.75 32.05
C ILE A 263 -11.51 -17.71 31.43
N ILE A 264 -11.92 -18.36 30.35
CA ILE A 264 -11.01 -19.18 29.52
C ILE A 264 -10.28 -18.24 28.58
N TYR A 265 -8.95 -18.37 28.49
CA TYR A 265 -8.08 -17.61 27.62
C TYR A 265 -7.58 -18.48 26.47
N GLU A 266 -7.47 -17.90 25.28
CA GLU A 266 -6.87 -18.52 24.10
C GLU A 266 -5.43 -17.97 23.96
N PRO A 267 -4.40 -18.78 24.35
CA PRO A 267 -3.02 -18.34 24.30
C PRO A 267 -2.51 -18.27 22.86
N TYR A 268 -1.55 -17.37 22.62
CA TYR A 268 -0.79 -17.39 21.38
C TYR A 268 0.27 -18.49 21.40
N LYS A 269 0.49 -19.14 20.27
CA LYS A 269 1.72 -19.91 20.06
C LYS A 269 2.85 -18.92 19.79
N ILE A 270 3.80 -18.84 20.73
CA ILE A 270 4.97 -17.97 20.59
C ILE A 270 6.05 -18.75 19.87
N LYS A 271 6.56 -18.16 18.79
CA LYS A 271 7.68 -18.68 17.99
C LYS A 271 8.78 -17.63 17.98
N VAL A 272 10.03 -18.05 18.02
CA VAL A 272 11.17 -17.13 18.10
C VAL A 272 12.28 -17.59 17.18
N LEU A 273 12.65 -16.71 16.24
CA LEU A 273 13.88 -16.80 15.46
C LEU A 273 14.82 -15.70 15.94
N ASN A 274 15.95 -16.06 16.55
CA ASN A 274 16.87 -15.09 17.14
C ASN A 274 18.24 -15.20 16.45
N THR A 275 18.60 -14.21 15.65
CA THR A 275 19.89 -14.16 14.95
C THR A 275 20.99 -13.45 15.75
N ILE A 276 20.68 -12.92 16.95
CA ILE A 276 21.67 -12.32 17.85
C ILE A 276 22.22 -13.39 18.80
N ASN A 277 21.35 -14.24 19.33
CA ASN A 277 21.72 -15.30 20.27
C ASN A 277 21.00 -16.59 19.88
N PHE A 278 21.69 -17.46 19.18
CA PHE A 278 21.13 -18.70 18.64
C PHE A 278 20.61 -19.64 19.74
N LYS A 279 21.19 -19.63 20.93
CA LYS A 279 20.73 -20.44 22.07
C LYS A 279 19.33 -20.04 22.58
N LYS A 280 18.87 -18.83 22.25
CA LYS A 280 17.54 -18.31 22.59
C LYS A 280 16.62 -18.31 21.38
N SER A 281 16.84 -19.20 20.43
CA SER A 281 16.09 -19.34 19.20
C SER A 281 15.47 -20.71 19.10
N MET A 282 14.34 -20.80 18.43
CA MET A 282 13.81 -22.03 17.88
C MET A 282 14.52 -22.34 16.56
N HIS A 283 14.57 -23.60 16.18
CA HIS A 283 15.19 -24.05 14.96
C HIS A 283 14.37 -23.68 13.74
N TYR A 284 15.07 -23.38 12.65
CA TYR A 284 14.46 -23.00 11.38
C TYR A 284 15.18 -23.70 10.22
N ASN A 285 14.50 -24.60 9.54
CA ASN A 285 15.02 -25.29 8.38
C ASN A 285 14.27 -24.92 7.10
N PRO A 286 14.85 -24.12 6.19
CA PRO A 286 14.20 -23.74 4.94
C PRO A 286 13.81 -24.88 4.01
N PHE A 287 14.46 -26.06 4.10
CA PHE A 287 14.15 -27.20 3.26
C PHE A 287 12.77 -27.79 3.55
N VAL A 288 12.28 -27.72 4.77
CA VAL A 288 10.95 -28.19 5.19
C VAL A 288 9.84 -27.46 4.41
N TYR A 289 10.09 -26.25 3.97
CA TYR A 289 9.13 -25.42 3.26
C TYR A 289 9.25 -25.47 1.74
N ILE A 290 10.11 -26.33 1.19
CA ILE A 290 10.18 -26.59 -0.26
C ILE A 290 9.09 -27.58 -0.62
N ARG A 291 8.15 -27.16 -1.46
CA ARG A 291 7.03 -27.97 -1.94
C ARG A 291 7.13 -28.26 -3.45
N SER A 292 7.98 -27.51 -4.14
CA SER A 292 8.14 -27.60 -5.60
C SER A 292 9.51 -27.08 -6.06
N GLU A 293 9.88 -27.42 -7.28
CA GLU A 293 11.07 -26.85 -7.95
C GLU A 293 11.08 -25.31 -7.98
N LYS A 294 9.87 -24.70 -8.00
CA LYS A 294 9.74 -23.22 -7.94
C LYS A 294 10.25 -22.67 -6.62
N ASP A 295 10.07 -23.40 -5.53
CA ASP A 295 10.50 -22.95 -4.19
C ASP A 295 12.00 -23.08 -4.04
N ILE A 296 12.62 -24.10 -4.66
CA ILE A 296 14.09 -24.20 -4.80
C ILE A 296 14.63 -22.95 -5.50
N LEU A 297 14.04 -22.56 -6.64
CA LEU A 297 14.46 -21.37 -7.37
C LEU A 297 14.28 -20.08 -6.57
N LYS A 298 13.22 -19.97 -5.73
CA LYS A 298 13.00 -18.82 -4.84
C LYS A 298 14.04 -18.79 -3.73
N LEU A 299 14.29 -19.92 -3.05
CA LEU A 299 15.27 -20.05 -1.99
C LEU A 299 16.65 -19.61 -2.48
N VAL A 300 17.13 -20.23 -3.55
CA VAL A 300 18.45 -19.90 -4.16
C VAL A 300 18.52 -18.43 -4.59
N THR A 301 17.45 -17.89 -5.17
CA THR A 301 17.43 -16.47 -5.57
C THR A 301 17.54 -15.55 -4.35
N THR A 302 16.90 -15.90 -3.23
CA THR A 302 16.94 -15.11 -2.00
C THR A 302 18.32 -15.17 -1.35
N ILE A 303 18.96 -16.34 -1.30
CA ILE A 303 20.35 -16.49 -0.83
C ILE A 303 21.28 -15.56 -1.62
N ILE A 304 21.26 -15.69 -2.94
CA ILE A 304 22.14 -14.90 -3.82
C ILE A 304 21.87 -13.39 -3.69
N ALA A 305 20.62 -12.98 -3.54
CA ALA A 305 20.26 -11.56 -3.43
C ALA A 305 20.82 -10.92 -2.14
N ASN A 306 20.91 -11.68 -1.04
CA ASN A 306 21.27 -11.19 0.28
C ASN A 306 22.69 -11.56 0.74
N THR A 307 23.46 -12.27 -0.06
CA THR A 307 24.86 -12.63 0.23
C THR A 307 25.83 -12.01 -0.79
N LYS A 308 25.45 -10.88 -1.39
CA LYS A 308 26.35 -10.13 -2.30
C LYS A 308 27.35 -9.34 -1.45
N GLY A 309 28.63 -9.44 -1.79
CA GLY A 309 29.66 -8.59 -1.21
C GLY A 309 29.44 -7.10 -1.55
N GLU A 310 29.94 -6.21 -0.68
CA GLU A 310 29.92 -4.78 -0.90
C GLU A 310 30.61 -4.41 -2.22
N GLY A 311 29.96 -3.60 -3.05
CA GLY A 311 30.54 -3.06 -4.30
C GLY A 311 30.20 -3.81 -5.58
N GLN A 312 29.49 -4.93 -5.56
CA GLN A 312 29.04 -5.59 -6.80
C GLN A 312 27.83 -4.84 -7.39
N GLN A 313 28.04 -4.21 -8.54
CA GLN A 313 26.96 -3.59 -9.31
C GLN A 313 25.92 -4.64 -9.72
N SER A 314 24.65 -4.24 -9.70
CA SER A 314 23.48 -5.07 -9.98
C SER A 314 23.32 -5.40 -11.48
N GLY A 315 24.26 -6.16 -12.04
CA GLY A 315 24.09 -6.86 -13.31
C GLY A 315 23.96 -8.36 -13.04
N GLU A 316 23.06 -9.06 -13.73
CA GLU A 316 23.10 -10.54 -13.76
C GLU A 316 24.39 -10.94 -14.46
N ASP A 317 25.48 -10.98 -13.69
CA ASP A 317 26.75 -11.42 -14.17
C ASP A 317 26.70 -12.94 -14.45
N PHE A 318 27.55 -13.38 -15.38
CA PHE A 318 27.75 -14.80 -15.71
C PHE A 318 27.95 -15.65 -14.45
N TRP A 319 28.75 -15.15 -13.49
CA TRP A 319 29.06 -15.82 -12.23
C TRP A 319 27.80 -16.09 -11.40
N VAL A 320 26.93 -15.09 -11.20
CA VAL A 320 25.67 -15.22 -10.46
C VAL A 320 24.74 -16.25 -11.11
N LYS A 321 24.69 -16.29 -12.45
CA LYS A 321 23.88 -17.30 -13.16
C LYS A 321 24.43 -18.70 -12.98
N ALA A 322 25.75 -18.86 -13.02
CA ALA A 322 26.40 -20.14 -12.83
C ALA A 322 26.27 -20.65 -11.39
N GLU A 323 26.49 -19.79 -10.39
CA GLU A 323 26.24 -20.09 -8.98
C GLU A 323 24.80 -20.56 -8.75
N LYS A 324 23.83 -19.84 -9.35
CA LYS A 324 22.41 -20.21 -9.26
C LYS A 324 22.12 -21.61 -9.80
N LEU A 325 22.72 -21.97 -10.93
CA LEU A 325 22.57 -23.31 -11.51
C LEU A 325 23.10 -24.37 -10.55
N TYR A 326 24.28 -24.12 -9.97
CA TYR A 326 24.92 -25.05 -9.06
C TYR A 326 24.12 -25.23 -7.77
N TYR A 327 23.73 -24.13 -7.10
CA TYR A 327 22.87 -24.20 -5.92
C TYR A 327 21.54 -24.88 -6.20
N CYS A 328 20.90 -24.61 -7.35
CA CYS A 328 19.65 -25.28 -7.73
C CYS A 328 19.86 -26.79 -7.97
N ALA A 329 21.01 -27.19 -8.49
CA ALA A 329 21.35 -28.59 -8.69
C ALA A 329 21.48 -29.32 -7.34
N LEU A 330 22.33 -28.79 -6.43
CA LEU A 330 22.56 -29.39 -5.12
C LEU A 330 21.30 -29.38 -4.25
N THR A 331 20.62 -28.25 -4.14
CA THR A 331 19.37 -28.17 -3.36
C THR A 331 18.29 -29.10 -3.92
N GLY A 332 18.23 -29.20 -5.26
CA GLY A 332 17.31 -30.12 -5.93
C GLY A 332 17.65 -31.58 -5.66
N TYR A 333 18.93 -31.94 -5.68
CA TYR A 333 19.37 -33.29 -5.33
C TYR A 333 18.99 -33.66 -3.90
N ILE A 334 19.32 -32.79 -2.91
CA ILE A 334 19.02 -33.00 -1.51
C ILE A 334 17.49 -33.12 -1.30
N TRP A 335 16.70 -32.30 -1.95
CA TRP A 335 15.23 -32.31 -1.76
C TRP A 335 14.56 -33.57 -2.31
N TYR A 336 15.02 -34.09 -3.47
CA TYR A 336 14.44 -35.26 -4.11
C TYR A 336 14.99 -36.56 -3.57
N GLU A 337 16.32 -36.67 -3.43
CA GLU A 337 17.04 -37.93 -3.18
C GLU A 337 17.50 -38.07 -1.71
N GLY A 338 17.61 -36.94 -0.98
CA GLY A 338 18.04 -36.95 0.42
C GLY A 338 16.98 -37.51 1.36
N ARG A 339 17.43 -38.19 2.41
CA ARG A 339 16.58 -38.57 3.54
C ARG A 339 16.10 -37.33 4.31
N GLU A 340 15.03 -37.41 5.09
CA GLU A 340 14.47 -36.25 5.81
C GLU A 340 15.52 -35.55 6.68
N GLU A 341 16.40 -36.31 7.33
CA GLU A 341 17.48 -35.79 8.17
C GLU A 341 18.57 -35.02 7.37
N GLU A 342 18.73 -35.38 6.10
CA GLU A 342 19.70 -34.77 5.18
C GLU A 342 19.17 -33.52 4.50
N LYS A 343 17.87 -33.26 4.56
CA LYS A 343 17.24 -32.09 3.95
C LYS A 343 17.47 -30.81 4.76
N ASN A 344 18.72 -30.34 4.76
CA ASN A 344 19.13 -29.14 5.49
C ASN A 344 20.36 -28.47 4.84
N PHE A 345 20.76 -27.34 5.39
CA PHE A 345 21.94 -26.59 4.90
C PHE A 345 23.26 -27.28 5.22
N ASN A 346 23.34 -28.15 6.23
CA ASN A 346 24.58 -28.87 6.55
C ASN A 346 24.95 -29.79 5.39
N THR A 347 23.99 -30.56 4.86
CA THR A 347 24.20 -31.42 3.69
C THR A 347 24.60 -30.61 2.45
N LEU A 348 23.97 -29.44 2.25
CA LEU A 348 24.34 -28.55 1.14
C LEU A 348 25.80 -28.08 1.25
N LEU A 349 26.26 -27.72 2.43
CA LEU A 349 27.64 -27.33 2.71
C LEU A 349 28.61 -28.48 2.51
N GLU A 350 28.29 -29.66 3.00
CA GLU A 350 29.10 -30.86 2.80
C GLU A 350 29.28 -31.16 1.31
N MET A 351 28.20 -31.11 0.53
CA MET A 351 28.28 -31.30 -0.92
C MET A 351 29.16 -30.24 -1.58
N ILE A 352 29.11 -28.98 -1.16
CA ILE A 352 29.98 -27.92 -1.69
C ILE A 352 31.43 -28.17 -1.31
N ASN A 353 31.69 -28.56 -0.08
CA ASN A 353 33.05 -28.79 0.44
C ASN A 353 33.74 -29.98 -0.22
N VAL A 354 33.01 -31.04 -0.59
CA VAL A 354 33.57 -32.18 -1.32
C VAL A 354 33.59 -31.99 -2.84
N SER A 355 33.05 -30.86 -3.32
CA SER A 355 33.13 -30.49 -4.72
C SER A 355 34.48 -29.87 -5.02
N GLU A 356 35.30 -30.58 -5.76
CA GLU A 356 36.61 -30.13 -6.22
C GLU A 356 36.61 -30.01 -7.75
N ALA A 357 37.23 -28.96 -8.28
CA ALA A 357 37.53 -28.83 -9.69
C ALA A 357 39.01 -28.71 -9.88
N ARG A 358 39.61 -29.60 -10.66
CA ARG A 358 41.04 -29.59 -11.01
C ARG A 358 41.26 -28.87 -12.34
N GLU A 359 42.31 -28.06 -12.38
CA GLU A 359 42.66 -27.30 -13.58
C GLU A 359 43.49 -28.15 -14.58
N ASP A 360 44.19 -29.15 -14.05
CA ASP A 360 45.13 -30.04 -14.75
C ASP A 360 44.47 -31.30 -15.31
N ASP A 361 43.26 -31.64 -14.86
CA ASP A 361 42.51 -32.81 -15.33
C ASP A 361 41.03 -32.49 -15.53
N GLU A 362 40.66 -32.27 -16.78
CA GLU A 362 39.25 -31.97 -17.16
C GLU A 362 38.33 -33.18 -17.00
N ASN A 363 38.86 -34.39 -16.90
CA ASN A 363 38.11 -35.64 -16.72
C ASN A 363 37.98 -36.02 -15.24
N PHE A 364 38.56 -35.24 -14.32
CA PHE A 364 38.44 -35.50 -12.88
C PHE A 364 36.99 -35.44 -12.43
N LYS A 365 36.55 -36.48 -11.75
CA LYS A 365 35.23 -36.60 -11.14
C LYS A 365 35.32 -36.55 -9.62
N ASN A 366 34.76 -35.55 -9.01
CA ASN A 366 34.61 -35.47 -7.57
C ASN A 366 33.43 -36.33 -7.09
N PRO A 367 33.26 -36.55 -5.77
CA PRO A 367 32.14 -37.36 -5.24
C PRO A 367 30.75 -36.88 -5.69
N VAL A 368 30.54 -35.57 -5.79
CA VAL A 368 29.26 -34.99 -6.26
C VAL A 368 29.02 -35.29 -7.74
N ASP A 369 30.09 -35.25 -8.60
CA ASP A 369 29.98 -35.68 -9.98
C ASP A 369 29.44 -37.11 -10.10
N LEU A 370 29.98 -38.02 -9.26
CA LEU A 370 29.58 -39.43 -9.30
C LEU A 370 28.11 -39.61 -8.87
N MET A 371 27.67 -38.84 -7.84
CA MET A 371 26.25 -38.84 -7.42
C MET A 371 25.33 -38.38 -8.55
N PHE A 372 25.70 -37.32 -9.27
CA PHE A 372 24.91 -36.84 -10.39
C PHE A 372 24.95 -37.75 -11.61
N ASP A 373 26.05 -38.43 -11.87
CA ASP A 373 26.17 -39.44 -12.94
C ASP A 373 25.24 -40.63 -12.66
N GLU A 374 25.18 -41.10 -11.41
CA GLU A 374 24.25 -42.17 -11.00
C GLU A 374 22.78 -41.72 -11.16
N LEU A 375 22.45 -40.52 -10.73
CA LEU A 375 21.10 -39.97 -10.88
C LEU A 375 20.74 -39.78 -12.34
N GLU A 376 21.68 -39.36 -13.19
CA GLU A 376 21.47 -39.23 -14.63
C GLU A 376 21.17 -40.55 -15.29
N GLN A 377 21.81 -41.62 -14.85
CA GLN A 377 21.51 -42.97 -15.36
C GLN A 377 20.11 -43.43 -14.99
N LYS A 378 19.60 -43.02 -13.80
CA LYS A 378 18.25 -43.34 -13.33
C LYS A 378 17.18 -42.46 -14.01
N ASP A 379 17.41 -41.16 -14.07
CA ASP A 379 16.49 -40.18 -14.67
C ASP A 379 17.28 -39.03 -15.36
N PRO A 380 17.53 -39.13 -16.67
CA PRO A 380 18.20 -38.09 -17.43
C PRO A 380 17.47 -36.75 -17.47
N ASN A 381 16.16 -36.74 -17.17
CA ASN A 381 15.31 -35.54 -17.17
C ASN A 381 15.12 -34.95 -15.79
N HIS A 382 15.72 -35.52 -14.75
CA HIS A 382 15.62 -35.05 -13.39
C HIS A 382 16.01 -33.56 -13.28
N PHE A 383 15.25 -32.78 -12.50
CA PHE A 383 15.49 -31.33 -12.34
C PHE A 383 16.94 -31.01 -11.95
N ALA A 384 17.45 -31.68 -10.93
CA ALA A 384 18.80 -31.47 -10.41
C ALA A 384 19.86 -31.78 -11.46
N VAL A 385 19.72 -32.90 -12.19
CA VAL A 385 20.63 -33.28 -13.30
C VAL A 385 20.66 -32.22 -14.39
N ARG A 386 19.50 -31.70 -14.79
CA ARG A 386 19.41 -30.65 -15.81
C ARG A 386 20.10 -29.35 -15.38
N GLN A 387 20.02 -28.97 -14.09
CA GLN A 387 20.74 -27.80 -13.57
C GLN A 387 22.25 -28.07 -13.51
N TYR A 388 22.66 -29.26 -13.03
CA TYR A 388 24.05 -29.66 -12.90
C TYR A 388 24.76 -29.71 -14.25
N LYS A 389 24.15 -30.32 -15.25
CA LYS A 389 24.70 -30.34 -16.64
C LYS A 389 24.97 -28.94 -17.17
N LYS A 390 24.09 -27.98 -16.92
CA LYS A 390 24.31 -26.59 -17.35
C LYS A 390 25.49 -25.95 -16.62
N TYR A 391 25.65 -26.24 -15.33
CA TYR A 391 26.78 -25.78 -14.53
C TYR A 391 28.08 -26.39 -15.06
N LYS A 392 28.11 -27.68 -15.36
CA LYS A 392 29.30 -28.42 -15.88
C LYS A 392 29.75 -27.98 -17.27
N LEU A 393 29.01 -27.12 -17.98
CA LEU A 393 29.50 -26.44 -19.17
C LEU A 393 30.65 -25.45 -18.84
N ALA A 394 30.77 -25.05 -17.58
CA ALA A 394 31.95 -24.30 -17.12
C ALA A 394 33.06 -25.29 -16.77
N ALA A 395 34.25 -25.13 -17.40
CA ALA A 395 35.38 -26.01 -17.21
C ALA A 395 36.57 -25.32 -16.53
N GLY A 396 37.46 -26.11 -15.94
CA GLY A 396 38.76 -25.70 -15.41
C GLY A 396 38.65 -24.53 -14.40
N LYS A 397 39.38 -23.44 -14.65
CA LYS A 397 39.42 -22.26 -13.77
C LYS A 397 38.07 -21.64 -13.53
N THR A 398 37.16 -21.66 -14.50
CA THR A 398 35.82 -21.10 -14.36
C THR A 398 34.99 -21.89 -13.33
N ALA A 399 34.98 -23.22 -13.40
CA ALA A 399 34.29 -24.07 -12.44
C ALA A 399 34.83 -23.87 -11.02
N LYS A 400 36.17 -23.84 -10.88
CA LYS A 400 36.82 -23.57 -9.57
C LYS A 400 36.42 -22.23 -8.99
N SER A 401 36.39 -21.18 -9.81
CA SER A 401 35.96 -19.84 -9.36
C SER A 401 34.50 -19.82 -8.91
N ILE A 402 33.60 -20.54 -9.60
CA ILE A 402 32.17 -20.67 -9.19
C ILE A 402 32.08 -21.37 -7.84
N LEU A 403 32.82 -22.48 -7.64
CA LEU A 403 32.81 -23.23 -6.38
C LEU A 403 33.31 -22.37 -5.21
N ILE A 404 34.41 -21.62 -5.40
CA ILE A 404 34.93 -20.68 -4.40
C ILE A 404 33.89 -19.62 -4.08
N SER A 405 33.23 -19.06 -5.05
CA SER A 405 32.20 -18.05 -4.84
C SER A 405 30.99 -18.61 -4.11
N CYS A 406 30.57 -19.83 -4.42
CA CYS A 406 29.49 -20.52 -3.69
C CYS A 406 29.88 -20.77 -2.22
N GLY A 407 31.07 -21.30 -1.95
CA GLY A 407 31.57 -21.51 -0.58
C GLY A 407 31.62 -20.19 0.21
N ALA A 408 32.17 -19.13 -0.40
CA ALA A 408 32.28 -17.82 0.23
C ALA A 408 30.93 -17.22 0.64
N ARG A 409 29.87 -17.42 -0.14
CA ARG A 409 28.51 -16.95 0.21
C ARG A 409 27.91 -17.65 1.43
N LEU A 410 28.29 -18.90 1.66
CA LEU A 410 27.79 -19.69 2.77
C LEU A 410 28.80 -19.76 3.92
N ALA A 411 29.88 -18.97 3.89
CA ALA A 411 30.86 -18.89 4.98
C ALA A 411 30.26 -18.66 6.39
N PRO A 412 29.16 -17.91 6.57
CA PRO A 412 28.52 -17.79 7.89
C PRO A 412 28.11 -19.15 8.49
N PHE A 413 27.88 -20.18 7.69
CA PHE A 413 27.54 -21.51 8.17
C PHE A 413 28.75 -22.31 8.71
N ASP A 414 29.96 -21.75 8.69
CA ASP A 414 31.10 -22.32 9.42
C ASP A 414 30.90 -22.21 10.94
N ILE A 415 29.95 -21.35 11.40
CA ILE A 415 29.53 -21.23 12.79
C ILE A 415 28.66 -22.44 13.16
N ALA A 416 29.13 -23.23 14.12
CA ALA A 416 28.45 -24.47 14.53
C ALA A 416 27.02 -24.22 15.04
N GLU A 417 26.83 -23.17 15.86
CA GLU A 417 25.52 -22.81 16.41
C GLU A 417 24.51 -22.42 15.29
N LEU A 418 24.99 -21.84 14.18
CA LEU A 418 24.12 -21.53 13.06
C LEU A 418 23.71 -22.81 12.31
N ARG A 419 24.63 -23.74 12.14
CA ARG A 419 24.35 -25.06 11.52
C ARG A 419 23.32 -25.83 12.34
N GLU A 420 23.44 -25.81 13.66
CA GLU A 420 22.48 -26.42 14.57
C GLU A 420 21.11 -25.74 14.44
N LEU A 421 21.06 -24.41 14.49
CA LEU A 421 19.83 -23.64 14.32
C LEU A 421 19.05 -24.01 13.06
N MET A 422 19.75 -24.34 11.96
CA MET A 422 19.13 -24.61 10.65
C MET A 422 19.05 -26.09 10.29
N SER A 423 19.23 -26.99 11.27
CA SER A 423 19.21 -28.44 11.05
C SER A 423 17.80 -29.03 10.96
N TYR A 424 16.85 -28.56 11.74
CA TYR A 424 15.44 -28.96 11.71
C TYR A 424 14.51 -27.74 11.91
N ASP A 425 13.18 -27.93 11.89
CA ASP A 425 12.24 -26.81 11.98
C ASP A 425 11.32 -26.90 13.19
N GLU A 426 11.16 -25.75 13.87
CA GLU A 426 10.21 -25.55 14.97
C GLU A 426 9.30 -24.37 14.74
N LEU A 427 9.50 -23.57 13.65
CA LEU A 427 8.78 -22.33 13.44
C LEU A 427 7.34 -22.56 12.94
N GLU A 428 7.10 -23.63 12.19
CA GLU A 428 5.77 -23.95 11.62
C GLU A 428 5.16 -22.75 10.87
N LEU A 429 5.93 -22.16 9.94
CA LEU A 429 5.58 -20.92 9.24
C LEU A 429 4.24 -21.01 8.48
N ASP A 430 3.89 -22.19 8.00
CA ASP A 430 2.66 -22.46 7.26
C ASP A 430 1.40 -22.43 8.14
N LEU A 431 1.53 -22.56 9.46
CA LEU A 431 0.41 -22.55 10.41
C LEU A 431 0.13 -21.18 11.05
N VAL A 432 0.92 -20.15 10.71
CA VAL A 432 0.78 -18.81 11.31
C VAL A 432 -0.59 -18.17 11.03
N GLY A 433 -1.22 -18.53 9.90
CA GLY A 433 -2.56 -18.05 9.53
C GLY A 433 -3.72 -18.93 10.02
N ASP A 434 -3.43 -20.13 10.55
CA ASP A 434 -4.43 -21.13 10.95
C ASP A 434 -4.81 -21.02 12.42
N ARG A 435 -3.88 -20.62 13.25
CA ARG A 435 -4.04 -20.44 14.69
C ARG A 435 -3.34 -19.16 15.15
N LYS A 436 -3.81 -18.59 16.27
CA LYS A 436 -3.17 -17.37 16.83
C LYS A 436 -1.71 -17.64 17.17
N THR A 437 -0.83 -17.08 16.37
CA THR A 437 0.62 -17.24 16.47
C THR A 437 1.28 -15.88 16.60
N ALA A 438 2.31 -15.78 17.41
CA ALA A 438 3.19 -14.63 17.51
C ALA A 438 4.62 -15.06 17.22
N LEU A 439 5.09 -14.79 16.01
CA LEU A 439 6.46 -15.06 15.58
C LEU A 439 7.32 -13.83 15.81
N PHE A 440 8.30 -13.92 16.69
CA PHE A 440 9.29 -12.89 16.92
C PHE A 440 10.56 -13.21 16.15
N VAL A 441 10.97 -12.27 15.31
CA VAL A 441 12.20 -12.36 14.52
C VAL A 441 13.17 -11.34 15.09
N ILE A 442 14.06 -11.80 15.95
CA ILE A 442 15.04 -10.97 16.66
C ILE A 442 16.26 -10.80 15.77
N ILE A 443 16.55 -9.56 15.39
CA ILE A 443 17.64 -9.20 14.49
C ILE A 443 18.57 -8.19 15.15
N SER A 444 19.83 -8.12 14.68
CA SER A 444 20.74 -7.07 15.12
C SER A 444 20.41 -5.73 14.43
N ASP A 445 20.58 -4.63 15.15
CA ASP A 445 20.51 -3.28 14.60
C ASP A 445 21.86 -2.76 14.11
N THR A 446 22.95 -3.48 14.37
CA THR A 446 24.34 -3.09 14.05
C THR A 446 25.10 -4.06 13.15
N ASP A 447 24.59 -5.29 12.99
CA ASP A 447 25.25 -6.36 12.24
C ASP A 447 24.25 -7.01 11.27
N ASP A 448 24.61 -7.07 10.01
CA ASP A 448 23.78 -7.58 8.90
C ASP A 448 24.21 -8.99 8.43
N THR A 449 25.21 -9.58 9.05
CA THR A 449 25.80 -10.88 8.67
C THR A 449 24.74 -11.98 8.50
N PHE A 450 23.71 -12.02 9.33
CA PHE A 450 22.68 -13.05 9.32
C PHE A 450 21.34 -12.60 8.70
N ASN A 451 21.29 -11.41 8.08
CA ASN A 451 20.07 -10.88 7.49
C ASN A 451 19.54 -11.74 6.32
N PHE A 452 20.42 -12.51 5.66
CA PHE A 452 20.00 -13.43 4.62
C PHE A 452 19.05 -14.53 5.14
N ILE A 453 19.24 -15.01 6.39
CA ILE A 453 18.35 -16.00 7.03
C ILE A 453 16.96 -15.41 7.22
N VAL A 454 16.90 -14.20 7.74
CA VAL A 454 15.67 -13.45 7.97
C VAL A 454 14.93 -13.21 6.65
N SER A 455 15.66 -12.83 5.61
CA SER A 455 15.12 -12.62 4.27
C SER A 455 14.55 -13.91 3.65
N ILE A 456 15.23 -15.05 3.85
CA ILE A 456 14.74 -16.37 3.43
C ILE A 456 13.44 -16.69 4.17
N MET A 457 13.44 -16.54 5.48
CA MET A 457 12.27 -16.80 6.33
C MET A 457 11.05 -15.97 5.88
N TYR A 458 11.21 -14.66 5.71
CA TYR A 458 10.10 -13.81 5.24
C TYR A 458 9.65 -14.17 3.83
N THR A 459 10.59 -14.49 2.92
CA THR A 459 10.23 -14.92 1.56
C THR A 459 9.40 -16.20 1.58
N GLN A 460 9.77 -17.18 2.40
CA GLN A 460 9.02 -18.42 2.57
C GLN A 460 7.69 -18.17 3.26
N LEU A 461 7.67 -17.45 4.38
CA LEU A 461 6.45 -17.11 5.12
C LEU A 461 5.38 -16.51 4.20
N PHE A 462 5.71 -15.46 3.46
CA PHE A 462 4.73 -14.82 2.58
C PHE A 462 4.22 -15.74 1.47
N ASN A 463 5.10 -16.55 0.88
CA ASN A 463 4.68 -17.52 -0.13
C ASN A 463 3.75 -18.59 0.47
N LEU A 464 4.14 -19.16 1.61
CA LEU A 464 3.36 -20.21 2.31
C LEU A 464 1.98 -19.69 2.72
N LEU A 465 1.90 -18.49 3.29
CA LEU A 465 0.63 -17.88 3.68
C LEU A 465 -0.27 -17.60 2.47
N CYS A 466 0.32 -17.16 1.33
CA CYS A 466 -0.45 -16.95 0.11
C CYS A 466 -0.97 -18.27 -0.47
N ASP A 467 -0.10 -19.29 -0.59
CA ASP A 467 -0.47 -20.60 -1.11
C ASP A 467 -1.54 -21.26 -0.22
N ARG A 468 -1.37 -21.17 1.12
CA ARG A 468 -2.34 -21.69 2.07
C ARG A 468 -3.70 -20.98 2.01
N ALA A 469 -3.68 -19.65 1.86
CA ALA A 469 -4.92 -18.90 1.67
C ALA A 469 -5.64 -19.32 0.38
N ASP A 470 -4.90 -19.50 -0.72
CA ASP A 470 -5.50 -19.81 -2.03
C ASP A 470 -5.92 -21.27 -2.13
N ASP A 471 -5.06 -22.22 -1.74
CA ASP A 471 -5.26 -23.65 -1.99
C ASP A 471 -6.10 -24.32 -0.89
N VAL A 472 -5.97 -23.91 0.37
CA VAL A 472 -6.67 -24.54 1.51
C VAL A 472 -7.96 -23.80 1.87
N TYR A 473 -7.90 -22.45 1.90
CA TYR A 473 -9.00 -21.64 2.42
C TYR A 473 -9.79 -20.85 1.35
N GLY A 474 -9.59 -21.16 0.07
CA GLY A 474 -10.36 -20.53 -1.02
C GLY A 474 -10.14 -19.02 -1.14
N GLY A 475 -8.93 -18.55 -0.87
CA GLY A 475 -8.48 -17.20 -1.10
C GLY A 475 -8.30 -16.32 0.16
N ARG A 476 -8.51 -16.88 1.39
CA ARG A 476 -8.37 -16.10 2.64
C ARG A 476 -7.98 -16.97 3.81
N LEU A 477 -7.02 -16.49 4.59
CA LEU A 477 -6.67 -17.10 5.87
C LEU A 477 -7.83 -16.94 6.89
N PRO A 478 -8.03 -17.92 7.77
CA PRO A 478 -9.02 -17.83 8.85
C PRO A 478 -8.66 -16.77 9.89
N ILE A 479 -7.38 -16.58 10.15
CA ILE A 479 -6.87 -15.55 11.06
C ILE A 479 -6.02 -14.55 10.26
N HIS A 480 -6.31 -13.26 10.44
CA HIS A 480 -5.51 -12.22 9.81
C HIS A 480 -4.07 -12.24 10.31
N VAL A 481 -3.09 -12.20 9.41
CA VAL A 481 -1.67 -12.16 9.76
C VAL A 481 -1.14 -10.75 9.57
N ARG A 482 -0.67 -10.12 10.67
CA ARG A 482 -0.04 -8.80 10.66
C ARG A 482 1.46 -8.92 10.81
N CYS A 483 2.19 -8.53 9.75
CA CYS A 483 3.64 -8.43 9.81
C CYS A 483 4.01 -7.01 10.25
N LEU A 484 4.57 -6.87 11.46
CA LEU A 484 5.09 -5.63 12.02
C LEU A 484 6.61 -5.62 11.82
N LEU A 485 7.05 -5.02 10.70
CA LEU A 485 8.42 -5.10 10.21
C LEU A 485 9.22 -3.91 10.74
N ASP A 486 9.59 -3.95 12.04
CA ASP A 486 10.41 -2.88 12.63
C ASP A 486 11.85 -2.95 12.10
N GLU A 487 12.46 -1.80 11.84
CA GLU A 487 13.74 -1.66 11.14
C GLU A 487 13.78 -2.47 9.83
N PHE A 488 12.76 -2.32 8.98
CA PHE A 488 12.58 -3.08 7.73
C PHE A 488 13.82 -3.10 6.83
N ALA A 489 14.64 -2.07 6.89
CA ALA A 489 15.91 -2.02 6.15
C ALA A 489 16.90 -3.13 6.57
N ASN A 490 16.82 -3.61 7.81
CA ASN A 490 17.72 -4.63 8.35
C ASN A 490 17.24 -6.07 8.09
N ILE A 491 16.07 -6.25 7.48
CA ILE A 491 15.56 -7.59 7.10
C ILE A 491 16.33 -8.18 5.91
N GLY A 492 17.00 -7.32 5.13
CA GLY A 492 17.55 -7.65 3.83
C GLY A 492 16.50 -7.53 2.71
N GLN A 493 16.88 -7.92 1.50
CA GLN A 493 16.00 -7.81 0.34
C GLN A 493 15.06 -9.03 0.26
N ILE A 494 13.75 -8.82 0.39
CA ILE A 494 12.72 -9.82 0.06
C ILE A 494 12.47 -9.73 -1.46
N PRO A 495 12.86 -10.75 -2.27
CA PRO A 495 12.70 -10.68 -3.71
C PRO A 495 11.25 -10.49 -4.14
N LYS A 496 11.00 -9.52 -5.04
CA LYS A 496 9.66 -9.19 -5.57
C LYS A 496 8.64 -8.71 -4.53
N PHE A 497 9.11 -8.14 -3.43
CA PHE A 497 8.24 -7.64 -2.36
C PHE A 497 7.26 -6.56 -2.87
N GLU A 498 7.65 -5.75 -3.86
CA GLU A 498 6.78 -4.77 -4.50
C GLU A 498 5.52 -5.38 -5.14
N LYS A 499 5.62 -6.61 -5.64
CA LYS A 499 4.48 -7.37 -6.20
C LYS A 499 3.67 -8.04 -5.09
N LEU A 500 4.36 -8.57 -4.11
CA LEU A 500 3.77 -9.27 -2.98
C LEU A 500 2.84 -8.35 -2.19
N ILE A 501 3.32 -7.18 -1.77
CA ILE A 501 2.56 -6.23 -0.95
C ILE A 501 1.26 -5.76 -1.64
N ALA A 502 1.22 -5.77 -2.97
CA ALA A 502 0.02 -5.43 -3.73
C ALA A 502 -1.07 -6.53 -3.63
N THR A 503 -0.69 -7.78 -3.39
CA THR A 503 -1.58 -8.96 -3.50
C THR A 503 -2.01 -9.54 -2.16
N ILE A 504 -1.21 -9.37 -1.09
CA ILE A 504 -1.46 -9.98 0.23
C ILE A 504 -2.76 -9.54 0.89
N ARG A 505 -3.25 -8.33 0.58
CA ARG A 505 -4.49 -7.77 1.15
C ARG A 505 -5.69 -8.73 1.02
N SER A 506 -5.88 -9.35 -0.15
CA SER A 506 -7.02 -10.22 -0.41
C SER A 506 -7.02 -11.51 0.41
N ARG A 507 -5.85 -11.89 0.92
CA ARG A 507 -5.57 -13.13 1.66
C ARG A 507 -5.56 -12.97 3.17
N GLU A 508 -6.01 -11.82 3.69
CA GLU A 508 -5.97 -11.46 5.11
C GLU A 508 -4.53 -11.38 5.67
N ILE A 509 -3.62 -10.86 4.87
CA ILE A 509 -2.24 -10.60 5.26
C ILE A 509 -1.98 -9.10 5.11
N SER A 510 -1.24 -8.50 6.05
CA SER A 510 -0.85 -7.09 5.98
C SER A 510 0.56 -6.87 6.51
N ALA A 511 1.23 -5.86 5.96
CA ALA A 511 2.57 -5.46 6.35
C ALA A 511 2.57 -4.02 6.87
N SER A 512 3.11 -3.83 8.07
CA SER A 512 3.47 -2.50 8.60
C SER A 512 4.98 -2.34 8.41
N ILE A 513 5.36 -1.54 7.42
CA ILE A 513 6.75 -1.26 7.08
C ILE A 513 7.21 -0.10 7.96
N ILE A 514 8.18 -0.35 8.83
CA ILE A 514 8.64 0.63 9.82
C ILE A 514 10.08 1.01 9.50
N LEU A 515 10.32 2.30 9.27
CA LEU A 515 11.60 2.84 8.79
C LEU A 515 12.02 4.06 9.62
N GLN A 516 13.30 4.35 9.61
CA GLN A 516 13.81 5.62 10.14
C GLN A 516 13.63 6.76 9.15
N SER A 517 13.77 6.46 7.84
CA SER A 517 13.59 7.42 6.74
C SER A 517 13.21 6.68 5.45
N LYS A 518 12.62 7.40 4.50
CA LYS A 518 12.28 6.85 3.18
C LYS A 518 13.51 6.46 2.36
N SER A 519 14.64 7.11 2.57
CA SER A 519 15.90 6.78 1.88
C SER A 519 16.36 5.35 2.14
N GLN A 520 16.08 4.77 3.31
CA GLN A 520 16.38 3.37 3.61
C GLN A 520 15.66 2.41 2.65
N LEU A 521 14.38 2.66 2.37
CA LEU A 521 13.62 1.84 1.43
C LEU A 521 14.18 1.94 0.00
N LYS A 522 14.55 3.16 -0.42
CA LYS A 522 15.15 3.42 -1.73
C LYS A 522 16.53 2.77 -1.89
N ALA A 523 17.32 2.69 -0.82
CA ALA A 523 18.62 2.02 -0.85
C ALA A 523 18.49 0.53 -1.21
N ILE A 524 17.49 -0.18 -0.67
CA ILE A 524 17.31 -1.63 -0.86
C ILE A 524 16.52 -1.94 -2.14
N TYR A 525 15.39 -1.25 -2.36
CA TYR A 525 14.45 -1.58 -3.42
C TYR A 525 14.55 -0.66 -4.64
N LYS A 526 15.43 0.36 -4.63
CA LYS A 526 15.65 1.31 -5.72
C LYS A 526 14.32 1.87 -6.26
N ASP A 527 14.08 1.78 -7.57
CA ASP A 527 12.84 2.28 -8.22
C ASP A 527 11.56 1.57 -7.75
N ASN A 528 11.67 0.35 -7.20
CA ASN A 528 10.52 -0.38 -6.66
C ASN A 528 10.05 0.17 -5.30
N ALA A 529 10.83 1.02 -4.63
CA ALA A 529 10.47 1.63 -3.35
C ALA A 529 9.16 2.42 -3.45
N ASP A 530 8.97 3.20 -4.51
CA ASP A 530 7.75 3.99 -4.73
C ASP A 530 6.51 3.10 -4.94
N THR A 531 6.70 1.92 -5.54
CA THR A 531 5.64 0.92 -5.68
C THR A 531 5.24 0.32 -4.33
N ILE A 532 6.21 0.04 -3.47
CA ILE A 532 5.96 -0.48 -2.11
C ILE A 532 5.20 0.55 -1.29
N GLU A 533 5.66 1.81 -1.28
CA GLU A 533 4.99 2.92 -0.59
C GLU A 533 3.56 3.13 -1.12
N GLY A 534 3.39 3.15 -2.46
CA GLY A 534 2.08 3.31 -3.10
C GLY A 534 1.06 2.21 -2.76
N ASN A 535 1.52 1.05 -2.28
CA ASN A 535 0.68 -0.04 -1.79
C ASN A 535 0.41 0.02 -0.27
N CYS A 536 0.85 1.07 0.42
CA CYS A 536 0.47 1.37 1.80
C CYS A 536 -0.62 2.45 1.79
N ASP A 537 -1.88 2.08 2.09
CA ASP A 537 -2.98 3.06 2.14
C ASP A 537 -2.85 4.06 3.29
N THR A 538 -1.98 3.78 4.25
CA THR A 538 -1.75 4.60 5.44
C THR A 538 -0.28 4.91 5.61
N THR A 539 0.05 6.18 5.83
CA THR A 539 1.40 6.63 6.22
C THR A 539 1.32 7.35 7.55
N LEU A 540 2.14 6.91 8.51
CA LEU A 540 2.25 7.50 9.84
C LEU A 540 3.68 8.04 10.03
N PHE A 541 3.81 9.34 10.17
CA PHE A 541 5.07 10.01 10.46
C PHE A 541 5.15 10.40 11.93
N LEU A 542 6.14 9.84 12.63
CA LEU A 542 6.35 10.02 14.07
C LEU A 542 7.44 11.06 14.41
N GLY A 543 7.96 11.75 13.41
CA GLY A 543 9.04 12.72 13.55
C GLY A 543 10.38 12.23 12.99
N GLY A 544 11.18 13.15 12.50
CA GLY A 544 12.49 12.88 11.90
C GLY A 544 13.10 14.14 11.29
N LYS A 545 14.36 14.10 10.88
CA LYS A 545 15.10 15.24 10.32
C LYS A 545 15.63 15.02 8.89
N GLU A 546 15.32 13.88 8.28
CA GLU A 546 15.79 13.55 6.94
C GLU A 546 15.06 14.41 5.90
N LYS A 547 15.84 15.22 5.15
CA LYS A 547 15.31 16.29 4.26
C LYS A 547 14.37 15.77 3.19
N THR A 548 14.67 14.62 2.58
CA THR A 548 13.83 14.04 1.50
C THR A 548 12.47 13.65 2.06
N THR A 549 12.43 12.98 3.21
CA THR A 549 11.18 12.62 3.90
C THR A 549 10.36 13.87 4.28
N LEU A 550 11.00 14.90 4.85
CA LEU A 550 10.31 16.13 5.23
C LEU A 550 9.69 16.83 4.03
N LYS A 551 10.44 16.92 2.91
CA LYS A 551 9.97 17.50 1.66
C LYS A 551 8.77 16.76 1.10
N GLU A 552 8.86 15.46 0.99
CA GLU A 552 7.77 14.62 0.46
C GLU A 552 6.51 14.70 1.32
N ILE A 553 6.64 14.74 2.66
CA ILE A 553 5.50 14.92 3.57
C ILE A 553 4.86 16.29 3.35
N ALA A 554 5.64 17.38 3.31
CA ALA A 554 5.11 18.72 3.08
C ALA A 554 4.37 18.83 1.74
N GLU A 555 4.93 18.25 0.67
CA GLU A 555 4.30 18.21 -0.66
C GLU A 555 2.96 17.45 -0.66
N ILE A 556 2.88 16.31 0.03
CA ILE A 556 1.65 15.49 0.11
C ILE A 556 0.58 16.17 0.98
N LEU A 557 0.95 16.89 2.02
CA LEU A 557 0.03 17.68 2.85
C LEU A 557 -0.69 18.75 2.01
N GLY A 558 0.00 19.30 1.00
CA GLY A 558 -0.54 20.26 0.06
C GLY A 558 -0.60 21.68 0.62
N LYS A 559 -1.34 22.54 -0.11
CA LYS A 559 -1.44 23.98 0.22
C LYS A 559 -2.85 24.36 0.60
N GLU A 560 -2.97 25.29 1.53
CA GLU A 560 -4.18 26.04 1.87
C GLU A 560 -4.14 27.43 1.30
N THR A 561 -5.29 28.05 1.10
CA THR A 561 -5.40 29.44 0.69
C THR A 561 -5.48 30.33 1.93
N ILE A 562 -4.52 31.23 2.07
CA ILE A 562 -4.49 32.23 3.14
C ILE A 562 -4.69 33.63 2.60
N ASP A 563 -5.25 34.50 3.44
CA ASP A 563 -5.44 35.90 3.16
C ASP A 563 -4.21 36.69 3.66
N LEU A 564 -3.59 37.48 2.78
CA LEU A 564 -2.48 38.38 3.11
C LEU A 564 -2.93 39.83 2.99
N TYR A 565 -2.60 40.62 3.99
CA TYR A 565 -2.77 42.03 3.99
C TYR A 565 -1.38 42.69 3.86
N ASN A 566 -1.13 43.35 2.71
CA ASN A 566 0.05 44.15 2.52
C ASN A 566 -0.30 45.60 2.78
N THR A 567 0.36 46.22 3.75
CA THR A 567 0.27 47.66 3.99
C THR A 567 1.41 48.35 3.24
N SER A 568 1.08 49.30 2.36
CA SER A 568 2.05 50.19 1.75
C SER A 568 1.98 51.56 2.41
N ASP A 569 3.08 51.98 3.00
CA ASP A 569 3.26 53.36 3.53
C ASP A 569 4.14 54.15 2.55
N THR A 570 3.52 55.04 1.79
CA THR A 570 4.26 55.92 0.86
C THR A 570 4.62 57.21 1.58
N ARG A 571 5.89 57.37 1.89
CA ARG A 571 6.45 58.58 2.51
C ARG A 571 6.76 59.61 1.44
N GLY A 572 5.76 60.39 1.05
CA GLY A 572 5.90 61.59 0.19
C GLY A 572 5.30 62.82 0.87
N SER A 573 5.20 63.92 0.14
CA SER A 573 4.58 65.17 0.63
C SER A 573 3.11 64.98 1.04
N GLN A 574 2.45 63.92 0.59
CA GLN A 574 1.18 63.40 1.12
C GLN A 574 1.37 61.94 1.54
N ARG A 575 1.18 61.65 2.83
CA ARG A 575 1.18 60.30 3.35
C ARG A 575 -0.06 59.56 2.85
N SER A 576 0.13 58.45 2.12
CA SER A 576 -0.95 57.57 1.68
C SER A 576 -0.75 56.19 2.29
N TYR A 577 -1.76 55.71 3.02
CA TYR A 577 -1.83 54.31 3.51
C TYR A 577 -2.72 53.49 2.56
N GLY A 578 -2.10 52.58 1.84
CA GLY A 578 -2.83 51.58 1.03
C GLY A 578 -2.84 50.24 1.75
N MET A 579 -4.01 49.64 1.90
CA MET A 579 -4.17 48.25 2.32
C MET A 579 -4.53 47.43 1.09
N ASN A 580 -3.64 46.51 0.70
CA ASN A 580 -3.86 45.63 -0.43
C ASN A 580 -4.17 44.22 0.10
N TYR A 581 -5.32 43.72 -0.24
CA TYR A 581 -5.78 42.35 0.09
C TYR A 581 -5.37 41.41 -1.03
N GLN A 582 -4.58 40.40 -0.70
CA GLN A 582 -4.09 39.39 -1.64
C GLN A 582 -4.27 37.99 -1.05
N LYS A 583 -4.70 37.05 -1.86
CA LYS A 583 -4.70 35.62 -1.49
C LYS A 583 -3.43 34.96 -1.98
N THR A 584 -2.90 34.04 -1.20
CA THR A 584 -1.74 33.22 -1.57
C THR A 584 -1.91 31.78 -1.06
N GLY A 585 -1.12 30.86 -1.62
CA GLY A 585 -1.05 29.49 -1.16
C GLY A 585 0.05 29.30 -0.12
N LYS A 586 -0.30 28.89 1.09
CA LYS A 586 0.64 28.44 2.12
C LYS A 586 0.62 26.92 2.20
N GLU A 587 1.77 26.27 2.37
CA GLU A 587 1.82 24.85 2.71
C GLU A 587 1.09 24.62 4.03
N LEU A 588 0.29 23.54 4.13
CA LEU A 588 -0.48 23.22 5.34
C LEU A 588 0.47 23.06 6.56
N MET A 589 1.66 22.51 6.31
CA MET A 589 2.79 22.50 7.23
C MET A 589 4.07 22.47 6.40
N SER A 590 4.97 23.41 6.61
CA SER A 590 6.23 23.53 5.87
C SER A 590 7.29 22.54 6.39
N GLN A 591 8.35 22.33 5.61
CA GLN A 591 9.42 21.37 5.99
C GLN A 591 10.10 21.74 7.31
N ASP A 592 10.28 23.03 7.57
CA ASP A 592 10.85 23.55 8.82
C ASP A 592 9.90 23.37 10.01
N GLU A 593 8.60 23.59 9.82
CA GLU A 593 7.57 23.31 10.83
C GLU A 593 7.51 21.81 11.18
N ILE A 594 7.60 20.91 10.16
CA ILE A 594 7.63 19.46 10.37
C ILE A 594 8.90 19.05 11.11
N ALA A 595 10.06 19.67 10.81
CA ALA A 595 11.34 19.33 11.43
C ALA A 595 11.40 19.66 12.93
N VAL A 596 10.63 20.64 13.39
CA VAL A 596 10.55 21.07 14.80
C VAL A 596 9.26 20.59 15.48
N MET A 597 8.53 19.65 14.86
CA MET A 597 7.31 19.10 15.39
C MET A 597 7.53 18.51 16.81
N ASP A 598 6.62 18.82 17.72
CA ASP A 598 6.65 18.30 19.09
C ASP A 598 6.76 16.77 19.14
N GLY A 599 7.59 16.24 20.04
CA GLY A 599 7.87 14.81 20.17
C GLY A 599 6.66 13.94 20.53
N GLY A 600 5.60 14.53 21.08
CA GLY A 600 4.31 13.87 21.34
C GLY A 600 3.33 13.88 20.17
N LYS A 601 3.64 14.58 19.09
CA LYS A 601 2.80 14.74 17.91
C LYS A 601 3.21 13.80 16.77
N CYS A 602 2.27 13.56 15.85
CA CYS A 602 2.50 12.79 14.63
C CYS A 602 1.62 13.30 13.49
N ILE A 603 2.02 12.98 12.28
CA ILE A 603 1.24 13.25 11.06
C ILE A 603 0.75 11.93 10.50
N LEU A 604 -0.56 11.82 10.32
CA LEU A 604 -1.21 10.63 9.75
C LEU A 604 -1.84 10.97 8.40
N GLN A 605 -1.59 10.13 7.43
CA GLN A 605 -2.20 10.17 6.12
C GLN A 605 -2.89 8.85 5.82
N VAL A 606 -4.15 8.90 5.42
CA VAL A 606 -4.93 7.74 4.98
C VAL A 606 -5.47 8.02 3.58
N ARG A 607 -5.32 7.11 2.65
CA ARG A 607 -5.75 7.28 1.26
C ARG A 607 -7.22 7.69 1.18
N GLY A 608 -7.49 8.85 0.54
CA GLY A 608 -8.84 9.38 0.35
C GLY A 608 -9.45 10.04 1.58
N VAL A 609 -8.64 10.33 2.60
CA VAL A 609 -9.00 11.10 3.80
C VAL A 609 -8.08 12.30 3.91
N ARG A 610 -8.52 13.37 4.56
CA ARG A 610 -7.67 14.52 4.89
C ARG A 610 -6.56 14.08 5.86
N PRO A 611 -5.36 14.68 5.78
CA PRO A 611 -4.28 14.38 6.72
C PRO A 611 -4.64 14.82 8.14
N PHE A 612 -4.09 14.14 9.14
CA PHE A 612 -4.29 14.47 10.55
C PHE A 612 -2.98 14.88 11.20
N PHE A 613 -3.06 15.87 12.08
CA PHE A 613 -2.00 16.27 12.98
C PHE A 613 -2.46 15.97 14.41
N SER A 614 -2.04 14.83 14.93
CA SER A 614 -2.61 14.23 16.15
C SER A 614 -1.54 13.94 17.19
N ASN A 615 -1.96 13.61 18.40
CA ASN A 615 -1.07 13.07 19.43
C ASN A 615 -0.73 11.60 19.10
N LYS A 616 0.48 11.18 19.45
CA LYS A 616 0.86 9.77 19.47
C LYS A 616 0.03 9.03 20.50
N TYR A 617 -0.27 7.76 20.23
CA TYR A 617 -1.05 6.93 21.17
C TYR A 617 -0.29 6.71 22.48
N ASP A 618 -0.90 7.03 23.59
CA ASP A 618 -0.35 6.73 24.90
C ASP A 618 -0.65 5.27 25.29
N ILE A 619 0.40 4.43 25.31
CA ILE A 619 0.31 3.01 25.62
C ILE A 619 -0.33 2.74 27.00
N CYS A 620 -0.16 3.67 27.96
CA CYS A 620 -0.71 3.53 29.32
C CYS A 620 -2.25 3.53 29.34
N LYS A 621 -2.89 4.08 28.32
CA LYS A 621 -4.35 4.11 28.17
C LYS A 621 -4.95 2.77 27.70
N HIS A 622 -4.11 1.85 27.21
CA HIS A 622 -4.59 0.57 26.70
C HIS A 622 -4.94 -0.38 27.85
N LYS A 623 -6.10 -1.07 27.77
CA LYS A 623 -6.59 -1.99 28.81
C LYS A 623 -5.60 -3.12 29.17
N ASN A 624 -4.80 -3.56 28.18
CA ASN A 624 -3.84 -4.64 28.33
C ASN A 624 -2.45 -4.16 28.83
N TYR A 625 -2.25 -2.85 29.05
CA TYR A 625 -0.98 -2.30 29.54
C TYR A 625 -0.51 -2.94 30.84
N LYS A 626 -1.44 -3.27 31.74
CA LYS A 626 -1.17 -3.94 33.00
C LYS A 626 -0.51 -5.31 32.89
N TYR A 627 -0.51 -5.93 31.73
CA TYR A 627 0.12 -7.23 31.47
C TYR A 627 1.50 -7.12 30.85
N LEU A 628 1.99 -5.92 30.58
CA LEU A 628 3.33 -5.68 30.05
C LEU A 628 4.38 -5.55 31.15
N SER A 629 5.64 -5.85 30.81
CA SER A 629 6.76 -5.62 31.73
C SER A 629 7.02 -4.12 31.98
N ASP A 630 6.54 -3.25 31.08
CA ASP A 630 6.55 -1.79 31.27
C ASP A 630 5.71 -1.35 32.47
N TYR A 631 4.65 -2.10 32.79
CA TYR A 631 3.80 -1.85 33.97
C TYR A 631 4.36 -2.51 35.22
N ASP A 632 4.72 -3.80 35.13
CA ASP A 632 5.30 -4.57 36.25
C ASP A 632 6.39 -5.52 35.71
N LYS A 633 7.60 -5.42 36.25
CA LYS A 633 8.75 -6.28 35.86
C LYS A 633 8.48 -7.78 36.02
N LYS A 634 7.53 -8.17 36.86
CA LYS A 634 7.10 -9.58 37.01
C LYS A 634 6.47 -10.13 35.71
N ASN A 635 5.99 -9.26 34.84
CA ASN A 635 5.44 -9.63 33.54
C ASN A 635 6.52 -9.81 32.46
N THR A 636 7.80 -9.69 32.80
CA THR A 636 8.88 -9.94 31.82
C THR A 636 8.82 -11.39 31.34
N PHE A 637 8.85 -11.57 30.01
CA PHE A 637 8.79 -12.89 29.41
C PHE A 637 10.15 -13.59 29.54
N ASP A 638 10.13 -14.82 30.07
CA ASP A 638 11.30 -15.66 30.20
C ASP A 638 11.36 -16.64 29.04
N ILE A 639 12.19 -16.32 28.04
CA ILE A 639 12.33 -17.13 26.84
C ILE A 639 13.00 -18.48 27.13
N GLU A 640 13.97 -18.53 28.00
CA GLU A 640 14.72 -19.76 28.30
C GLU A 640 13.79 -20.79 28.96
N LYS A 641 12.99 -20.34 29.93
CA LYS A 641 11.95 -21.15 30.53
C LYS A 641 10.89 -21.60 29.53
N TYR A 642 10.49 -20.72 28.62
CA TYR A 642 9.49 -21.04 27.61
C TYR A 642 10.02 -22.11 26.64
N LEU A 643 11.25 -21.99 26.16
CA LEU A 643 11.88 -22.97 25.27
C LEU A 643 12.03 -24.32 25.97
N SER A 644 12.55 -24.34 27.22
CA SER A 644 12.71 -25.59 27.97
C SER A 644 11.40 -26.31 28.25
N THR A 645 10.29 -25.58 28.42
CA THR A 645 8.96 -26.18 28.67
C THR A 645 8.32 -26.75 27.41
N ASN A 646 8.70 -26.24 26.23
CA ASN A 646 8.13 -26.65 24.93
C ASN A 646 9.10 -27.52 24.12
N LEU A 647 10.12 -28.12 24.74
CA LEU A 647 10.99 -29.10 24.09
C LEU A 647 10.15 -30.25 23.56
N ILE A 648 10.12 -30.36 22.22
CA ILE A 648 9.56 -31.55 21.55
C ILE A 648 10.66 -32.59 21.53
N LEU A 649 10.60 -33.54 22.47
CA LEU A 649 11.49 -34.69 22.44
C LEU A 649 11.17 -35.53 21.19
N LYS A 650 12.16 -35.71 20.34
CA LYS A 650 12.04 -36.67 19.23
C LYS A 650 12.03 -38.09 19.79
N PRO A 651 11.35 -39.05 19.15
CA PRO A 651 11.34 -40.44 19.60
C PRO A 651 12.72 -41.11 19.69
N GLU A 652 13.71 -40.47 19.08
CA GLU A 652 15.11 -40.93 19.00
C GLU A 652 16.03 -40.27 20.06
N ASP A 653 15.55 -39.28 20.82
CA ASP A 653 16.32 -38.64 21.85
C ASP A 653 16.42 -39.56 23.07
N GLU A 654 17.59 -40.15 23.33
CA GLU A 654 17.90 -40.83 24.56
C GLU A 654 17.93 -39.83 25.72
N VAL A 655 16.86 -39.78 26.50
CA VAL A 655 16.77 -38.89 27.67
C VAL A 655 17.28 -39.63 28.89
N GLU A 656 18.48 -39.29 29.38
CA GLU A 656 18.93 -39.67 30.72
C GLU A 656 18.12 -38.91 31.77
N LEU A 657 17.21 -39.60 32.42
CA LEU A 657 16.47 -39.06 33.56
C LEU A 657 17.34 -39.10 34.81
N TYR A 658 17.93 -37.99 35.20
CA TYR A 658 18.51 -37.83 36.52
C TYR A 658 17.38 -37.61 37.53
N GLN A 659 17.13 -38.56 38.39
CA GLN A 659 16.30 -38.36 39.57
C GLN A 659 17.11 -37.52 40.57
N MET A 660 16.62 -36.32 40.90
CA MET A 660 17.11 -35.49 42.00
C MET A 660 16.58 -36.01 43.34
#